data_1723c812c674ca2b0fe9bf2c292f6641
#
_entry.id   1723c812c674ca2b0fe9bf2c292f6641
#
_cell.length_a   1.000
_cell.length_b   1.000
_cell.length_c   1.000
_cell.angle_alpha   90.00
_cell.angle_beta   90.00
_cell.angle_gamma   90.00
#
_symmetry.space_group_name_H-M   'P 1'
#
loop_
_entity.id
_entity.type
_entity.pdbx_description
1 polymer ?
#
loop_
_entity_poly.entity_id
_entity_poly.type
_entity_poly.pdbx_seq_one_letter_code
_entity_poly.pdbx_strand_id
1 'polypeptide(L)'
;MDEQALLGLNPNADSDFRQRALAYFEQLKISPDAWQVCAEALAQRTYSDDHIKFFCFQVLEHQVKYKYSELTSVQQQLIRETLISWLQAQMLNPQPEKTFIRNKAAQVFALLFVTEYLTKWPKFFFDILSVVDLNPKGVDLYLRILMAIDSELVDRDVVHTSEEARRNTLIKDTMREQCIPNLVESWYQILQNYQYTNSEVTCQCLEVVGAYVSWIDLSLIANDRFINMLLGHMSVEVLREEACDCLFEIVNKGMDPIDKMKLVESLCQVLQTAGFFSIDQEEDVDFLARFSKLVNGMGQSLIVSWTKLIKNGDIKNAQEALQAIETKVALMLQLLVHEDDDISSNIIGFCYDYLHILKQKLINKSYFILNGEDEAMFVEYRKQLKLLLDRLAQVSPELLLASVRRVFSATLQNWQTTRFMEVEVAIRLLYMLAEALPVSHGAHFSGDVSKASALQDMMRTLVTSGVSSYQHTSVTLEFFETVVRYEKFFTVEPQHIPCVLMAFLDHRGLRHSSAKVRSRTAYLFSRFVKSLNKQMNPFIEDILNRIQDLLTLSPPENGYQSLLSSDDQLFIYETAGVLIVNSEYPAERKQGLMRNLLTPLMEKFKILLEKLMLAQDEERQASLADCLNHAVGFASRTSKAFSNKQTVKQCGCSEVYLDCLQTFLPALSCPLQKDILRSGVRTFLHRMIICLEEEVLPFIPSASEHMLKDCEAKDLQEFIPLINQITAKFKIQVSPFLQQMFMPLLHAIFEVLLRPAEDNDQSAALEKQMLRRSYFAFLQTVTGSGMSEVIANQGAENVERVLVTVIQGAVEYPDPIAQKTCFIILSKLVELWGGKDGPVGFADFVYKHIVPACFLAPLKQTFDLADAQTVLALSECAVTLKTIHLRRGPECVQYLQQEYLPSLQVAPEIIQEFCQALQQPDAKVFKNYLKVGIWGFPLSLHSQVI
;
A
#
# COMPACT_ATOMS: atom_id res chain seq x y z
N MET A 1 -41.95 11.48 18.83
CA MET A 1 -40.59 11.86 19.21
C MET A 1 -40.63 12.82 20.38
N ASP A 2 -39.62 12.80 21.26
CA ASP A 2 -39.59 13.71 22.43
C ASP A 2 -39.26 15.13 21.94
N GLU A 3 -40.17 16.09 22.19
CA GLU A 3 -39.98 17.48 21.75
C GLU A 3 -38.76 18.17 22.39
N GLN A 4 -38.40 17.78 23.61
CA GLN A 4 -37.21 18.31 24.25
C GLN A 4 -35.91 17.83 23.59
N ALA A 5 -35.85 16.58 23.16
CA ALA A 5 -34.68 16.05 22.42
C ALA A 5 -34.51 16.72 21.06
N LEU A 6 -35.59 17.16 20.41
CA LEU A 6 -35.57 17.88 19.14
C LEU A 6 -34.86 19.24 19.24
N LEU A 7 -34.94 19.93 20.38
CA LEU A 7 -34.22 21.18 20.62
C LEU A 7 -32.72 20.96 20.73
N GLY A 8 -32.26 19.77 21.07
CA GLY A 8 -30.84 19.41 21.12
C GLY A 8 -30.17 19.24 19.75
N LEU A 9 -30.94 19.13 18.66
CA LEU A 9 -30.42 19.11 17.28
C LEU A 9 -30.00 20.50 16.76
N ASN A 10 -30.38 21.55 17.48
CA ASN A 10 -29.97 22.90 17.11
C ASN A 10 -28.44 23.05 17.25
N PRO A 11 -27.73 23.58 16.22
CA PRO A 11 -26.28 23.80 16.27
C PRO A 11 -25.80 24.67 17.43
N ASN A 12 -26.67 25.53 17.97
CA ASN A 12 -26.40 26.45 19.09
C ASN A 12 -26.77 25.86 20.46
N ALA A 13 -27.22 24.60 20.54
CA ALA A 13 -27.54 23.93 21.80
C ALA A 13 -26.27 23.64 22.61
N ASP A 14 -26.40 23.65 23.95
CA ASP A 14 -25.31 23.28 24.87
C ASP A 14 -24.75 21.87 24.55
N SER A 15 -23.43 21.71 24.73
CA SER A 15 -22.69 20.49 24.38
C SER A 15 -23.27 19.24 25.04
N ASP A 16 -23.56 19.30 26.37
CA ASP A 16 -24.07 18.16 27.13
C ASP A 16 -25.52 17.84 26.74
N PHE A 17 -26.31 18.87 26.43
CA PHE A 17 -27.68 18.70 25.96
C PHE A 17 -27.72 18.08 24.56
N ARG A 18 -26.82 18.52 23.68
CA ARG A 18 -26.64 17.93 22.33
C ARG A 18 -26.22 16.46 22.40
N GLN A 19 -25.26 16.12 23.27
CA GLN A 19 -24.81 14.73 23.42
C GLN A 19 -25.95 13.81 23.92
N ARG A 20 -26.74 14.28 24.86
CA ARG A 20 -27.93 13.53 25.33
C ARG A 20 -29.02 13.38 24.24
N ALA A 21 -29.25 14.44 23.47
CA ALA A 21 -30.16 14.40 22.35
C ALA A 21 -29.68 13.40 21.27
N LEU A 22 -28.39 13.44 20.91
CA LEU A 22 -27.81 12.48 19.97
C LEU A 22 -27.93 11.03 20.47
N ALA A 23 -27.65 10.78 21.75
CA ALA A 23 -27.81 9.44 22.34
C ALA A 23 -29.29 8.97 22.30
N TYR A 24 -30.26 9.85 22.55
CA TYR A 24 -31.66 9.55 22.39
C TYR A 24 -32.00 9.19 20.94
N PHE A 25 -31.50 9.96 19.95
CA PHE A 25 -31.79 9.69 18.54
C PHE A 25 -31.16 8.40 18.05
N GLU A 26 -29.94 8.07 18.52
CA GLU A 26 -29.33 6.77 18.21
C GLU A 26 -30.11 5.61 18.81
N GLN A 27 -30.62 5.73 20.03
CA GLN A 27 -31.50 4.72 20.61
C GLN A 27 -32.87 4.63 19.87
N LEU A 28 -33.42 5.77 19.48
CA LEU A 28 -34.66 5.79 18.71
C LEU A 28 -34.49 5.12 17.35
N LYS A 29 -33.37 5.37 16.66
CA LYS A 29 -33.06 4.80 15.35
C LYS A 29 -33.09 3.27 15.32
N ILE A 30 -32.66 2.62 16.39
CA ILE A 30 -32.64 1.15 16.51
C ILE A 30 -33.95 0.55 17.10
N SER A 31 -34.87 1.39 17.57
CA SER A 31 -36.15 0.95 18.13
C SER A 31 -37.04 0.30 17.07
N PRO A 32 -37.76 -0.80 17.38
CA PRO A 32 -38.56 -1.51 16.40
C PRO A 32 -39.66 -0.67 15.74
N ASP A 33 -40.20 0.31 16.44
CA ASP A 33 -41.36 1.11 15.99
C ASP A 33 -40.96 2.50 15.46
N ALA A 34 -39.68 2.87 15.55
CA ALA A 34 -39.21 4.19 15.19
C ALA A 34 -39.48 4.56 13.71
N TRP A 35 -39.33 3.60 12.82
CA TRP A 35 -39.56 3.81 11.41
C TRP A 35 -41.04 4.17 11.09
N GLN A 36 -42.00 3.62 11.81
CA GLN A 36 -43.45 3.95 11.65
C GLN A 36 -43.70 5.40 12.05
N VAL A 37 -43.20 5.80 13.22
CA VAL A 37 -43.31 7.20 13.69
C VAL A 37 -42.68 8.18 12.72
N CYS A 38 -41.51 7.83 12.15
CA CYS A 38 -40.83 8.65 11.16
C CYS A 38 -41.60 8.69 9.83
N ALA A 39 -42.13 7.55 9.37
CA ALA A 39 -42.93 7.46 8.15
C ALA A 39 -44.21 8.30 8.26
N GLU A 40 -44.96 8.19 9.37
CA GLU A 40 -46.15 9.00 9.63
C GLU A 40 -45.78 10.50 9.69
N ALA A 41 -44.72 10.87 10.36
CA ALA A 41 -44.24 12.25 10.46
C ALA A 41 -43.93 12.86 9.11
N LEU A 42 -43.28 12.10 8.20
CA LEU A 42 -42.98 12.54 6.83
C LEU A 42 -44.28 12.64 5.98
N ALA A 43 -45.18 11.68 6.08
CA ALA A 43 -46.46 11.66 5.34
C ALA A 43 -47.38 12.82 5.77
N GLN A 44 -47.51 13.06 7.10
CA GLN A 44 -48.38 14.09 7.67
C GLN A 44 -47.72 15.48 7.73
N ARG A 45 -46.42 15.60 7.37
CA ARG A 45 -45.63 16.84 7.48
C ARG A 45 -45.64 17.45 8.88
N THR A 46 -45.55 16.59 9.90
CA THR A 46 -45.71 16.96 11.30
C THR A 46 -44.63 17.96 11.76
N TYR A 47 -43.45 17.93 11.17
CA TYR A 47 -42.30 18.77 11.53
C TYR A 47 -41.86 19.67 10.38
N SER A 48 -41.62 20.93 10.70
CA SER A 48 -41.05 21.93 9.76
C SER A 48 -39.54 21.98 9.81
N ASP A 49 -38.90 21.46 10.87
CA ASP A 49 -37.46 21.50 11.04
C ASP A 49 -36.74 20.53 10.10
N ASP A 50 -35.72 21.01 9.40
CA ASP A 50 -35.00 20.26 8.38
C ASP A 50 -34.16 19.12 8.94
N HIS A 51 -33.60 19.29 10.17
CA HIS A 51 -32.79 18.25 10.80
C HIS A 51 -33.66 17.06 11.25
N ILE A 52 -34.90 17.33 11.67
CA ILE A 52 -35.85 16.30 12.04
C ILE A 52 -36.29 15.51 10.80
N LYS A 53 -36.58 16.19 9.68
CA LYS A 53 -36.89 15.52 8.41
C LYS A 53 -35.75 14.61 7.96
N PHE A 54 -34.52 15.15 8.03
CA PHE A 54 -33.32 14.37 7.70
C PHE A 54 -33.16 13.16 8.59
N PHE A 55 -33.38 13.31 9.90
CA PHE A 55 -33.36 12.18 10.84
C PHE A 55 -34.45 11.14 10.52
N CYS A 56 -35.64 11.56 10.17
CA CYS A 56 -36.71 10.62 9.76
C CYS A 56 -36.28 9.78 8.55
N PHE A 57 -35.61 10.40 7.55
CA PHE A 57 -35.05 9.66 6.43
C PHE A 57 -33.89 8.75 6.83
N GLN A 58 -33.04 9.13 7.78
CA GLN A 58 -31.99 8.24 8.30
C GLN A 58 -32.55 7.00 9.00
N VAL A 59 -33.65 7.13 9.72
CA VAL A 59 -34.33 5.98 10.35
C VAL A 59 -34.92 5.07 9.28
N LEU A 60 -35.56 5.63 8.25
CA LEU A 60 -36.08 4.82 7.12
C LEU A 60 -34.96 4.14 6.35
N GLU A 61 -33.83 4.84 6.11
CA GLU A 61 -32.64 4.26 5.50
C GLU A 61 -32.16 3.04 6.30
N HIS A 62 -31.99 3.21 7.61
CA HIS A 62 -31.55 2.12 8.48
C HIS A 62 -32.52 0.93 8.44
N GLN A 63 -33.82 1.19 8.45
CA GLN A 63 -34.84 0.14 8.37
C GLN A 63 -34.78 -0.60 7.03
N VAL A 64 -34.66 0.12 5.91
CA VAL A 64 -34.61 -0.47 4.57
C VAL A 64 -33.30 -1.25 4.37
N LYS A 65 -32.18 -0.74 4.87
CA LYS A 65 -30.87 -1.34 4.66
C LYS A 65 -30.64 -2.60 5.51
N TYR A 66 -31.09 -2.62 6.76
CA TYR A 66 -30.71 -3.67 7.71
C TYR A 66 -31.85 -4.54 8.21
N LYS A 67 -33.10 -4.07 8.17
CA LYS A 67 -34.25 -4.76 8.80
C LYS A 67 -35.44 -4.91 7.85
N TYR A 68 -35.27 -4.69 6.57
CA TYR A 68 -36.39 -4.71 5.62
C TYR A 68 -37.06 -6.08 5.49
N SER A 69 -36.30 -7.16 5.55
CA SER A 69 -36.79 -8.54 5.49
C SER A 69 -37.66 -8.95 6.71
N GLU A 70 -37.52 -8.26 7.83
CA GLU A 70 -38.28 -8.51 9.04
C GLU A 70 -39.69 -7.90 8.99
N LEU A 71 -39.96 -6.97 8.06
CA LEU A 71 -41.21 -6.28 7.89
C LEU A 71 -42.26 -7.15 7.17
N THR A 72 -43.50 -7.05 7.65
CA THR A 72 -44.67 -7.64 6.95
C THR A 72 -44.92 -6.91 5.61
N SER A 73 -45.61 -7.59 4.68
CA SER A 73 -45.95 -6.99 3.37
C SER A 73 -46.73 -5.69 3.49
N VAL A 74 -47.56 -5.55 4.52
CA VAL A 74 -48.34 -4.33 4.81
C VAL A 74 -47.41 -3.19 5.26
N GLN A 75 -46.46 -3.49 6.11
CA GLN A 75 -45.47 -2.50 6.58
C GLN A 75 -44.54 -2.05 5.44
N GLN A 76 -44.11 -2.96 4.58
CA GLN A 76 -43.32 -2.65 3.39
C GLN A 76 -44.11 -1.74 2.42
N GLN A 77 -45.40 -2.02 2.24
CA GLN A 77 -46.28 -1.16 1.44
C GLN A 77 -46.43 0.23 2.06
N LEU A 78 -46.50 0.35 3.36
CA LEU A 78 -46.61 1.63 4.05
C LEU A 78 -45.37 2.51 3.77
N ILE A 79 -44.17 1.94 3.76
CA ILE A 79 -42.94 2.68 3.43
C ILE A 79 -43.01 3.21 1.98
N ARG A 80 -43.43 2.39 1.01
CA ARG A 80 -43.61 2.84 -0.40
C ARG A 80 -44.61 3.99 -0.50
N GLU A 81 -45.77 3.81 0.12
CA GLU A 81 -46.84 4.83 0.10
C GLU A 81 -46.38 6.15 0.74
N THR A 82 -45.62 6.06 1.83
CA THR A 82 -45.02 7.23 2.49
C THR A 82 -44.09 7.97 1.56
N LEU A 83 -43.16 7.29 0.88
CA LEU A 83 -42.22 7.91 -0.02
C LEU A 83 -42.91 8.54 -1.24
N ILE A 84 -43.88 7.85 -1.86
CA ILE A 84 -44.68 8.38 -2.96
C ILE A 84 -45.51 9.59 -2.51
N SER A 85 -46.18 9.53 -1.34
CA SER A 85 -46.94 10.66 -0.80
C SER A 85 -46.05 11.86 -0.50
N TRP A 86 -44.82 11.61 0.01
CA TRP A 86 -43.84 12.64 0.24
C TRP A 86 -43.42 13.28 -1.10
N LEU A 87 -43.13 12.49 -2.14
CA LEU A 87 -42.76 12.96 -3.48
C LEU A 87 -43.89 13.83 -4.08
N GLN A 88 -45.14 13.36 -4.04
CA GLN A 88 -46.34 14.11 -4.47
C GLN A 88 -46.46 15.43 -3.73
N ALA A 89 -46.20 15.43 -2.44
CA ALA A 89 -46.22 16.61 -1.62
C ALA A 89 -45.18 17.66 -2.01
N GLN A 90 -44.01 17.25 -2.51
CA GLN A 90 -42.97 18.18 -3.01
C GLN A 90 -43.47 18.95 -4.25
N MET A 91 -44.31 18.35 -5.07
CA MET A 91 -44.86 19.03 -6.26
C MET A 91 -45.73 20.25 -5.89
N LEU A 92 -46.43 20.13 -4.77
CA LEU A 92 -47.36 21.15 -4.27
C LEU A 92 -46.70 22.19 -3.36
N ASN A 93 -45.46 21.93 -2.89
CA ASN A 93 -44.76 22.82 -1.98
C ASN A 93 -44.23 24.06 -2.70
N PRO A 94 -44.54 25.29 -2.22
CA PRO A 94 -44.08 26.53 -2.86
C PRO A 94 -42.56 26.69 -2.82
N GLN A 95 -41.91 26.16 -1.82
CA GLN A 95 -40.44 26.16 -1.71
C GLN A 95 -39.91 24.72 -1.73
N PRO A 96 -38.81 24.42 -2.48
CA PRO A 96 -38.17 23.10 -2.46
C PRO A 96 -37.54 22.84 -1.09
N GLU A 97 -37.51 21.58 -0.66
CA GLU A 97 -36.72 21.15 0.50
C GLU A 97 -35.22 21.40 0.27
N LYS A 98 -34.44 21.54 1.34
CA LYS A 98 -33.00 21.73 1.24
C LYS A 98 -32.32 20.56 0.54
N THR A 99 -31.21 20.82 -0.16
CA THR A 99 -30.48 19.86 -0.99
C THR A 99 -30.13 18.58 -0.22
N PHE A 100 -29.65 18.69 1.03
CA PHE A 100 -29.28 17.53 1.84
C PHE A 100 -30.48 16.62 2.20
N ILE A 101 -31.70 17.17 2.33
CA ILE A 101 -32.92 16.39 2.55
C ILE A 101 -33.30 15.68 1.25
N ARG A 102 -33.26 16.39 0.12
CA ARG A 102 -33.58 15.81 -1.21
C ARG A 102 -32.62 14.67 -1.54
N ASN A 103 -31.31 14.84 -1.27
CA ASN A 103 -30.31 13.79 -1.47
C ASN A 103 -30.56 12.58 -0.55
N LYS A 104 -30.93 12.82 0.73
CA LYS A 104 -31.22 11.74 1.66
C LYS A 104 -32.51 10.98 1.30
N ALA A 105 -33.52 11.69 0.85
CA ALA A 105 -34.73 11.05 0.33
C ALA A 105 -34.43 10.20 -0.91
N ALA A 106 -33.65 10.73 -1.86
CA ALA A 106 -33.22 10.02 -3.07
C ALA A 106 -32.47 8.71 -2.72
N GLN A 107 -31.60 8.76 -1.71
CA GLN A 107 -30.88 7.58 -1.23
C GLN A 107 -31.84 6.51 -0.67
N VAL A 108 -32.87 6.91 0.11
CA VAL A 108 -33.88 5.96 0.62
C VAL A 108 -34.70 5.34 -0.52
N PHE A 109 -35.05 6.13 -1.55
CA PHE A 109 -35.71 5.61 -2.77
C PHE A 109 -34.82 4.59 -3.47
N ALA A 110 -33.52 4.86 -3.63
CA ALA A 110 -32.57 3.96 -4.29
C ALA A 110 -32.39 2.65 -3.53
N LEU A 111 -32.27 2.69 -2.20
CA LEU A 111 -32.18 1.49 -1.36
C LEU A 111 -33.46 0.63 -1.46
N LEU A 112 -34.63 1.28 -1.45
CA LEU A 112 -35.90 0.58 -1.61
C LEU A 112 -36.05 -0.01 -3.03
N PHE A 113 -35.60 0.75 -4.05
CA PHE A 113 -35.55 0.25 -5.43
C PHE A 113 -34.71 -1.03 -5.54
N VAL A 114 -33.47 -1.00 -5.05
CA VAL A 114 -32.56 -2.16 -5.12
C VAL A 114 -33.16 -3.39 -4.40
N THR A 115 -33.95 -3.16 -3.35
CA THR A 115 -34.57 -4.23 -2.56
C THR A 115 -35.82 -4.79 -3.22
N GLU A 116 -36.65 -3.99 -3.89
CA GLU A 116 -37.97 -4.38 -4.35
C GLU A 116 -38.20 -4.47 -5.86
N TYR A 117 -37.35 -3.84 -6.67
CA TYR A 117 -37.58 -3.68 -8.11
C TYR A 117 -37.86 -5.01 -8.83
N LEU A 118 -37.11 -6.05 -8.50
CA LEU A 118 -37.25 -7.36 -9.18
C LEU A 118 -38.50 -8.14 -8.75
N THR A 119 -39.12 -7.81 -7.65
CA THR A 119 -40.16 -8.67 -7.06
C THR A 119 -41.46 -7.95 -6.69
N LYS A 120 -41.37 -6.83 -5.97
CA LYS A 120 -42.51 -6.17 -5.34
C LYS A 120 -42.87 -4.84 -6.01
N TRP A 121 -41.92 -4.17 -6.69
CA TRP A 121 -42.15 -2.88 -7.29
C TRP A 121 -41.58 -2.76 -8.73
N PRO A 122 -41.99 -3.62 -9.66
CA PRO A 122 -41.43 -3.60 -11.04
C PRO A 122 -41.86 -2.33 -11.82
N LYS A 123 -42.86 -1.60 -11.39
CA LYS A 123 -43.32 -0.34 -11.98
C LYS A 123 -42.69 0.91 -11.39
N PHE A 124 -41.60 0.77 -10.62
CA PHE A 124 -40.96 1.87 -9.89
C PHE A 124 -40.79 3.15 -10.74
N PHE A 125 -40.16 3.05 -11.89
CA PHE A 125 -39.91 4.23 -12.74
C PHE A 125 -41.18 4.79 -13.33
N PHE A 126 -42.15 3.98 -13.69
CA PHE A 126 -43.44 4.42 -14.18
C PHE A 126 -44.20 5.23 -13.09
N ASP A 127 -44.22 4.72 -11.87
CA ASP A 127 -44.87 5.39 -10.76
C ASP A 127 -44.18 6.71 -10.40
N ILE A 128 -42.87 6.75 -10.36
CA ILE A 128 -42.11 8.00 -10.12
C ILE A 128 -42.37 9.03 -11.24
N LEU A 129 -42.26 8.64 -12.51
CA LEU A 129 -42.48 9.55 -13.65
C LEU A 129 -43.92 10.05 -13.71
N SER A 130 -44.92 9.23 -13.34
CA SER A 130 -46.31 9.66 -13.29
C SER A 130 -46.60 10.75 -12.24
N VAL A 131 -45.80 10.76 -11.16
CA VAL A 131 -45.87 11.79 -10.11
C VAL A 131 -45.14 13.07 -10.52
N VAL A 132 -43.98 12.92 -11.16
CA VAL A 132 -43.05 14.03 -11.48
C VAL A 132 -43.63 14.96 -12.57
N ASP A 133 -44.34 14.41 -13.57
CA ASP A 133 -45.04 15.09 -14.68
C ASP A 133 -44.27 16.32 -15.22
N LEU A 134 -42.95 16.18 -15.47
CA LEU A 134 -42.04 17.21 -15.96
C LEU A 134 -42.04 18.54 -15.17
N ASN A 135 -42.57 18.59 -13.96
CA ASN A 135 -42.44 19.72 -13.06
C ASN A 135 -40.96 19.92 -12.68
N PRO A 136 -40.37 21.13 -12.74
CA PRO A 136 -38.95 21.32 -12.40
C PRO A 136 -38.49 20.77 -11.06
N LYS A 137 -39.33 20.87 -10.04
CA LYS A 137 -39.05 20.35 -8.69
C LYS A 137 -39.06 18.80 -8.65
N GLY A 138 -39.98 18.23 -9.45
CA GLY A 138 -40.05 16.78 -9.57
C GLY A 138 -38.92 16.22 -10.38
N VAL A 139 -38.56 16.92 -11.46
CA VAL A 139 -37.40 16.54 -12.29
C VAL A 139 -36.11 16.54 -11.49
N ASP A 140 -35.86 17.55 -10.65
CA ASP A 140 -34.68 17.55 -9.74
C ASP A 140 -34.64 16.30 -8.83
N LEU A 141 -35.78 15.98 -8.20
CA LEU A 141 -35.86 14.78 -7.34
C LEU A 141 -35.69 13.48 -8.14
N TYR A 142 -36.28 13.40 -9.31
CA TYR A 142 -36.16 12.25 -10.21
C TYR A 142 -34.70 12.01 -10.62
N LEU A 143 -33.99 13.06 -11.01
CA LEU A 143 -32.56 12.96 -11.38
C LEU A 143 -31.70 12.56 -10.19
N ARG A 144 -31.96 13.08 -9.00
CA ARG A 144 -31.25 12.65 -7.76
C ARG A 144 -31.52 11.19 -7.43
N ILE A 145 -32.73 10.71 -7.61
CA ILE A 145 -33.08 9.29 -7.41
C ILE A 145 -32.31 8.42 -8.40
N LEU A 146 -32.21 8.82 -9.67
CA LEU A 146 -31.44 8.10 -10.68
C LEU A 146 -29.94 8.07 -10.34
N MET A 147 -29.35 9.19 -9.91
CA MET A 147 -27.96 9.21 -9.46
C MET A 147 -27.73 8.32 -8.23
N ALA A 148 -28.64 8.35 -7.26
CA ALA A 148 -28.56 7.48 -6.09
C ALA A 148 -28.67 5.98 -6.47
N ILE A 149 -29.52 5.64 -7.45
CA ILE A 149 -29.64 4.26 -7.97
C ILE A 149 -28.35 3.83 -8.67
N ASP A 150 -27.76 4.71 -9.49
CA ASP A 150 -26.48 4.41 -10.15
C ASP A 150 -25.37 4.16 -9.12
N SER A 151 -25.27 5.01 -8.09
CA SER A 151 -24.32 4.83 -6.99
C SER A 151 -24.49 3.47 -6.28
N GLU A 152 -25.72 3.01 -6.01
CA GLU A 152 -25.99 1.72 -5.37
C GLU A 152 -25.71 0.52 -6.30
N LEU A 153 -25.83 0.67 -7.62
CA LEU A 153 -25.68 -0.42 -8.59
C LEU A 153 -24.29 -0.56 -9.19
N VAL A 154 -23.53 0.54 -9.30
CA VAL A 154 -22.34 0.63 -10.15
C VAL A 154 -21.10 1.13 -9.41
N ASP A 155 -21.26 1.82 -8.26
CA ASP A 155 -20.14 2.40 -7.54
C ASP A 155 -19.08 1.33 -7.22
N ARG A 156 -17.85 1.57 -7.73
CA ARG A 156 -16.72 0.66 -7.58
C ARG A 156 -15.99 0.81 -6.24
N ASP A 157 -16.22 1.91 -5.55
CA ASP A 157 -15.62 2.21 -4.25
C ASP A 157 -16.40 1.54 -3.10
N VAL A 158 -17.63 1.08 -3.39
CA VAL A 158 -18.45 0.29 -2.44
C VAL A 158 -18.14 -1.21 -2.61
N VAL A 159 -17.64 -1.83 -1.54
CA VAL A 159 -17.41 -3.28 -1.52
C VAL A 159 -18.75 -4.01 -1.39
N HIS A 160 -19.22 -4.62 -2.48
CA HIS A 160 -20.41 -5.46 -2.51
C HIS A 160 -20.09 -6.92 -2.18
N THR A 161 -20.95 -7.57 -1.44
CA THR A 161 -20.93 -9.03 -1.29
C THR A 161 -21.23 -9.72 -2.63
N SER A 162 -20.85 -10.99 -2.77
CA SER A 162 -21.11 -11.76 -4.01
C SER A 162 -22.61 -11.85 -4.33
N GLU A 163 -23.48 -11.83 -3.33
CA GLU A 163 -24.94 -11.84 -3.48
C GLU A 163 -25.45 -10.49 -3.98
N GLU A 164 -24.99 -9.39 -3.39
CA GLU A 164 -25.31 -8.02 -3.84
C GLU A 164 -24.84 -7.78 -5.26
N ALA A 165 -23.65 -8.19 -5.63
CA ALA A 165 -23.13 -8.07 -6.99
C ALA A 165 -23.99 -8.83 -8.01
N ARG A 166 -24.47 -10.04 -7.67
CA ARG A 166 -25.41 -10.80 -8.52
C ARG A 166 -26.74 -10.08 -8.66
N ARG A 167 -27.32 -9.61 -7.56
CA ARG A 167 -28.57 -8.85 -7.53
C ARG A 167 -28.44 -7.59 -8.40
N ASN A 168 -27.39 -6.81 -8.21
CA ASN A 168 -27.15 -5.57 -8.97
C ASN A 168 -27.00 -5.84 -10.47
N THR A 169 -26.34 -6.94 -10.85
CA THR A 169 -26.25 -7.36 -12.25
C THR A 169 -27.64 -7.69 -12.83
N LEU A 170 -28.44 -8.46 -12.10
CA LEU A 170 -29.80 -8.83 -12.54
C LEU A 170 -30.71 -7.59 -12.64
N ILE A 171 -30.60 -6.64 -11.70
CA ILE A 171 -31.34 -5.38 -11.78
C ILE A 171 -30.97 -4.61 -13.05
N LYS A 172 -29.68 -4.45 -13.35
CA LYS A 172 -29.21 -3.75 -14.57
C LYS A 172 -29.71 -4.43 -15.84
N ASP A 173 -29.67 -5.77 -15.89
CA ASP A 173 -30.16 -6.52 -17.06
C ASP A 173 -31.68 -6.32 -17.24
N THR A 174 -32.46 -6.40 -16.16
CA THR A 174 -33.90 -6.14 -16.17
C THR A 174 -34.22 -4.69 -16.58
N MET A 175 -33.44 -3.72 -16.10
CA MET A 175 -33.61 -2.31 -16.49
C MET A 175 -33.33 -2.10 -17.99
N ARG A 176 -32.28 -2.71 -18.54
CA ARG A 176 -31.95 -2.63 -19.98
C ARG A 176 -33.12 -3.10 -20.85
N GLU A 177 -33.79 -4.20 -20.44
CA GLU A 177 -34.92 -4.76 -21.20
C GLU A 177 -36.22 -4.00 -21.03
N GLN A 178 -36.49 -3.47 -19.83
CA GLN A 178 -37.84 -3.00 -19.50
C GLN A 178 -38.01 -1.49 -19.45
N CYS A 179 -37.01 -0.72 -19.04
CA CYS A 179 -37.20 0.70 -18.76
C CYS A 179 -36.14 1.65 -19.33
N ILE A 180 -34.92 1.23 -19.60
CA ILE A 180 -33.84 2.12 -20.07
C ILE A 180 -34.22 2.93 -21.31
N PRO A 181 -34.87 2.40 -22.35
CA PRO A 181 -35.28 3.22 -23.50
C PRO A 181 -36.22 4.37 -23.10
N ASN A 182 -37.13 4.14 -22.14
CA ASN A 182 -38.07 5.14 -21.65
C ASN A 182 -37.36 6.20 -20.80
N LEU A 183 -36.39 5.77 -19.97
CA LEU A 183 -35.56 6.71 -19.19
C LEU A 183 -34.75 7.62 -20.10
N VAL A 184 -34.11 7.07 -21.13
CA VAL A 184 -33.34 7.84 -22.11
C VAL A 184 -34.24 8.86 -22.85
N GLU A 185 -35.44 8.48 -23.22
CA GLU A 185 -36.40 9.42 -23.83
C GLU A 185 -36.82 10.52 -22.83
N SER A 186 -37.02 10.20 -21.55
CA SER A 186 -37.29 11.20 -20.51
C SER A 186 -36.14 12.20 -20.35
N TRP A 187 -34.88 11.72 -20.37
CA TRP A 187 -33.69 12.60 -20.31
C TRP A 187 -33.62 13.53 -21.51
N TYR A 188 -33.87 13.02 -22.71
CA TYR A 188 -33.90 13.85 -23.90
C TYR A 188 -34.96 14.96 -23.79
N GLN A 189 -36.16 14.62 -23.33
CA GLN A 189 -37.23 15.59 -23.13
C GLN A 189 -36.87 16.62 -22.05
N ILE A 190 -36.25 16.20 -20.96
CA ILE A 190 -35.77 17.10 -19.89
C ILE A 190 -34.73 18.08 -20.48
N LEU A 191 -33.71 17.58 -21.15
CA LEU A 191 -32.71 18.43 -21.80
C LEU A 191 -33.32 19.43 -22.78
N GLN A 192 -34.26 18.97 -23.64
CA GLN A 192 -34.93 19.80 -24.61
C GLN A 192 -35.77 20.92 -23.96
N ASN A 193 -36.47 20.61 -22.85
CA ASN A 193 -37.35 21.55 -22.20
C ASN A 193 -36.63 22.58 -21.32
N TYR A 194 -35.49 22.13 -20.68
CA TYR A 194 -34.83 22.96 -19.66
C TYR A 194 -33.53 23.63 -20.08
N GLN A 195 -32.94 23.27 -21.21
CA GLN A 195 -31.64 23.82 -21.68
C GLN A 195 -31.52 25.34 -21.71
N TYR A 196 -32.64 26.04 -21.89
CA TYR A 196 -32.67 27.51 -21.93
C TYR A 196 -33.35 28.17 -20.73
N THR A 197 -33.95 27.37 -19.84
CA THR A 197 -34.79 27.87 -18.74
C THR A 197 -34.28 27.49 -17.35
N ASN A 198 -33.55 26.40 -17.21
CA ASN A 198 -33.04 25.94 -15.91
C ASN A 198 -31.73 25.16 -16.11
N SER A 199 -30.61 25.87 -15.99
CA SER A 199 -29.28 25.27 -16.14
C SER A 199 -28.97 24.20 -15.08
N GLU A 200 -29.42 24.36 -13.84
CA GLU A 200 -29.16 23.38 -12.76
C GLU A 200 -29.77 22.01 -13.09
N VAL A 201 -31.04 22.00 -13.52
CA VAL A 201 -31.70 20.76 -13.94
C VAL A 201 -31.04 20.17 -15.18
N THR A 202 -30.59 21.01 -16.10
CA THR A 202 -29.90 20.54 -17.32
C THR A 202 -28.55 19.89 -16.97
N CYS A 203 -27.75 20.54 -16.14
CA CYS A 203 -26.47 19.96 -15.63
C CYS A 203 -26.70 18.63 -14.94
N GLN A 204 -27.63 18.55 -14.00
CA GLN A 204 -27.95 17.29 -13.32
C GLN A 204 -28.40 16.19 -14.30
N CYS A 205 -29.15 16.54 -15.34
CA CYS A 205 -29.57 15.58 -16.36
C CYS A 205 -28.36 15.07 -17.17
N LEU A 206 -27.41 15.95 -17.51
CA LEU A 206 -26.17 15.58 -18.18
C LEU A 206 -25.30 14.66 -17.32
N GLU A 207 -25.20 14.92 -16.01
CA GLU A 207 -24.53 14.03 -15.05
C GLU A 207 -25.18 12.63 -15.03
N VAL A 208 -26.51 12.55 -14.97
CA VAL A 208 -27.24 11.28 -15.02
C VAL A 208 -26.96 10.53 -16.33
N VAL A 209 -27.03 11.20 -17.47
CA VAL A 209 -26.72 10.60 -18.77
C VAL A 209 -25.31 10.03 -18.78
N GLY A 210 -24.31 10.80 -18.33
CA GLY A 210 -22.93 10.38 -18.24
C GLY A 210 -22.75 9.14 -17.34
N ALA A 211 -23.33 9.13 -16.15
CA ALA A 211 -23.25 8.00 -15.22
C ALA A 211 -23.80 6.70 -15.83
N TYR A 212 -24.98 6.78 -16.44
CA TYR A 212 -25.66 5.62 -17.03
C TYR A 212 -25.02 5.10 -18.32
N VAL A 213 -24.36 5.96 -19.12
CA VAL A 213 -23.65 5.56 -20.35
C VAL A 213 -22.72 4.39 -20.11
N SER A 214 -22.08 4.31 -18.95
CA SER A 214 -21.10 3.27 -18.62
C SER A 214 -21.65 1.84 -18.79
N TRP A 215 -22.95 1.62 -18.60
CA TRP A 215 -23.54 0.27 -18.57
C TRP A 215 -24.81 0.06 -19.41
N ILE A 216 -25.42 1.11 -20.04
CA ILE A 216 -26.56 0.97 -20.94
C ILE A 216 -26.11 0.75 -22.40
N ASP A 217 -27.04 0.46 -23.31
CA ASP A 217 -26.75 0.37 -24.75
C ASP A 217 -26.39 1.74 -25.29
N LEU A 218 -25.20 1.85 -25.83
CA LEU A 218 -24.65 3.12 -26.31
C LEU A 218 -25.45 3.70 -27.50
N SER A 219 -26.07 2.85 -28.34
CA SER A 219 -26.89 3.30 -29.50
C SER A 219 -28.06 4.20 -29.10
N LEU A 220 -28.52 4.10 -27.85
CA LEU A 220 -29.57 4.96 -27.31
C LEU A 220 -29.12 6.43 -27.12
N ILE A 221 -27.82 6.66 -26.87
CA ILE A 221 -27.23 7.97 -26.63
C ILE A 221 -26.31 8.43 -27.77
N ALA A 222 -25.46 7.54 -28.29
CA ALA A 222 -24.55 7.84 -29.39
C ALA A 222 -25.27 7.84 -30.75
N ASN A 223 -26.22 8.73 -30.91
CA ASN A 223 -26.97 8.98 -32.13
C ASN A 223 -27.02 10.50 -32.44
N ASP A 224 -27.34 10.85 -33.68
CA ASP A 224 -27.32 12.24 -34.14
C ASP A 224 -28.18 13.17 -33.27
N ARG A 225 -29.30 12.66 -32.75
CA ARG A 225 -30.23 13.41 -31.91
C ARG A 225 -29.59 13.89 -30.60
N PHE A 226 -28.96 12.95 -29.86
CA PHE A 226 -28.29 13.26 -28.59
C PHE A 226 -26.96 13.98 -28.79
N ILE A 227 -26.14 13.49 -29.71
CA ILE A 227 -24.80 14.05 -29.94
C ILE A 227 -24.90 15.52 -30.37
N ASN A 228 -25.82 15.88 -31.29
CA ASN A 228 -26.02 17.27 -31.69
C ASN A 228 -26.49 18.16 -30.52
N MET A 229 -27.30 17.61 -29.60
CA MET A 229 -27.73 18.34 -28.42
C MET A 229 -26.55 18.57 -27.45
N LEU A 230 -25.75 17.55 -27.16
CA LEU A 230 -24.56 17.65 -26.29
C LEU A 230 -23.56 18.66 -26.86
N LEU A 231 -23.32 18.62 -28.17
CA LEU A 231 -22.44 19.57 -28.84
C LEU A 231 -23.01 21.02 -28.81
N GLY A 232 -24.33 21.18 -28.88
CA GLY A 232 -24.99 22.46 -28.66
C GLY A 232 -24.77 22.98 -27.24
N HIS A 233 -24.83 22.10 -26.24
CA HIS A 233 -24.56 22.45 -24.82
C HIS A 233 -23.09 22.83 -24.58
N MET A 234 -22.13 22.27 -25.33
CA MET A 234 -20.71 22.66 -25.27
C MET A 234 -20.50 24.16 -25.59
N SER A 235 -21.38 24.77 -26.37
CA SER A 235 -21.30 26.19 -26.71
C SER A 235 -21.97 27.11 -25.68
N VAL A 236 -22.52 26.55 -24.59
CA VAL A 236 -23.21 27.29 -23.54
C VAL A 236 -22.35 27.24 -22.26
N GLU A 237 -21.83 28.37 -21.82
CA GLU A 237 -20.86 28.50 -20.73
C GLU A 237 -21.26 27.72 -19.48
N VAL A 238 -22.51 27.81 -19.03
CA VAL A 238 -22.99 27.13 -17.81
C VAL A 238 -23.30 25.62 -17.99
N LEU A 239 -23.24 25.05 -19.19
CA LEU A 239 -23.56 23.66 -19.50
C LEU A 239 -22.37 22.90 -20.10
N ARG A 240 -21.36 23.63 -20.58
CA ARG A 240 -20.26 23.06 -21.38
C ARG A 240 -19.42 22.06 -20.64
N GLU A 241 -19.25 22.24 -19.33
CA GLU A 241 -18.47 21.30 -18.48
C GLU A 241 -19.14 19.94 -18.39
N GLU A 242 -20.41 19.90 -18.02
CA GLU A 242 -21.17 18.66 -17.89
C GLU A 242 -21.41 17.98 -19.26
N ALA A 243 -21.58 18.76 -20.31
CA ALA A 243 -21.64 18.25 -21.67
C ALA A 243 -20.33 17.60 -22.10
N CYS A 244 -19.20 18.19 -21.72
CA CYS A 244 -17.86 17.67 -21.97
C CYS A 244 -17.65 16.33 -21.23
N ASP A 245 -17.99 16.27 -19.96
CA ASP A 245 -17.89 15.02 -19.18
C ASP A 245 -18.81 13.92 -19.73
N CYS A 246 -20.03 14.28 -20.16
CA CYS A 246 -20.93 13.32 -20.79
C CYS A 246 -20.35 12.74 -22.10
N LEU A 247 -19.76 13.58 -22.93
CA LEU A 247 -19.06 13.16 -24.16
C LEU A 247 -17.83 12.28 -23.84
N PHE A 248 -17.11 12.59 -22.78
CA PHE A 248 -15.99 11.77 -22.31
C PHE A 248 -16.43 10.34 -21.94
N GLU A 249 -17.55 10.20 -21.22
CA GLU A 249 -18.09 8.89 -20.88
C GLU A 249 -18.52 8.08 -22.12
N ILE A 250 -19.12 8.76 -23.12
CA ILE A 250 -19.46 8.15 -24.42
C ILE A 250 -18.19 7.64 -25.13
N VAL A 251 -17.14 8.45 -25.16
CA VAL A 251 -15.87 8.11 -25.80
C VAL A 251 -15.19 6.93 -25.08
N ASN A 252 -15.25 6.88 -23.77
CA ASN A 252 -14.59 5.81 -22.98
C ASN A 252 -15.31 4.48 -23.01
N LYS A 253 -16.59 4.45 -23.33
CA LYS A 253 -17.35 3.19 -23.36
C LYS A 253 -16.77 2.21 -24.38
N GLY A 254 -16.64 0.93 -23.96
CA GLY A 254 -16.15 -0.16 -24.82
C GLY A 254 -17.05 -0.40 -26.03
N MET A 255 -16.46 -0.49 -27.23
CA MET A 255 -17.15 -0.89 -28.47
C MET A 255 -16.17 -1.50 -29.49
N ASP A 256 -16.70 -1.92 -30.64
CA ASP A 256 -15.86 -2.38 -31.74
C ASP A 256 -14.82 -1.33 -32.15
N PRO A 257 -13.58 -1.72 -32.49
CA PRO A 257 -12.52 -0.79 -32.84
C PRO A 257 -12.83 0.13 -34.02
N ILE A 258 -13.52 -0.38 -35.04
CA ILE A 258 -13.87 0.39 -36.25
C ILE A 258 -14.97 1.41 -35.93
N ASP A 259 -15.99 0.97 -35.19
CA ASP A 259 -17.10 1.85 -34.79
C ASP A 259 -16.63 2.92 -33.82
N LYS A 260 -15.71 2.58 -32.91
CA LYS A 260 -15.04 3.54 -32.00
C LYS A 260 -14.29 4.60 -32.81
N MET A 261 -13.50 4.19 -33.78
CA MET A 261 -12.75 5.11 -34.63
C MET A 261 -13.70 6.08 -35.36
N LYS A 262 -14.78 5.57 -35.96
CA LYS A 262 -15.78 6.42 -36.66
C LYS A 262 -16.45 7.39 -35.72
N LEU A 263 -16.85 6.96 -34.53
CA LEU A 263 -17.46 7.82 -33.51
C LEU A 263 -16.53 8.98 -33.11
N VAL A 264 -15.26 8.63 -32.75
CA VAL A 264 -14.28 9.63 -32.34
C VAL A 264 -13.95 10.59 -33.46
N GLU A 265 -13.80 10.14 -34.71
CA GLU A 265 -13.53 11.01 -35.85
C GLU A 265 -14.70 11.95 -36.15
N SER A 266 -15.95 11.45 -36.13
CA SER A 266 -17.13 12.29 -36.27
C SER A 266 -17.23 13.37 -35.21
N LEU A 267 -16.97 12.99 -33.94
CA LEU A 267 -16.96 13.93 -32.82
C LEU A 267 -15.85 14.99 -32.98
N CYS A 268 -14.63 14.57 -33.31
CA CYS A 268 -13.51 15.48 -33.56
C CYS A 268 -13.81 16.48 -34.69
N GLN A 269 -14.41 16.01 -35.78
CA GLN A 269 -14.74 16.87 -36.89
C GLN A 269 -15.74 17.97 -36.49
N VAL A 270 -16.75 17.65 -35.70
CA VAL A 270 -17.72 18.63 -35.20
C VAL A 270 -17.09 19.60 -34.21
N LEU A 271 -16.30 19.11 -33.25
CA LEU A 271 -15.58 19.96 -32.30
C LEU A 271 -14.58 20.89 -32.99
N GLN A 272 -13.89 20.43 -34.02
CA GLN A 272 -12.98 21.25 -34.81
C GLN A 272 -13.76 22.32 -35.61
N THR A 273 -14.90 21.96 -36.21
CA THR A 273 -15.76 22.89 -36.96
C THR A 273 -16.35 23.96 -36.02
N ALA A 274 -16.67 23.60 -34.80
CA ALA A 274 -17.16 24.51 -33.77
C ALA A 274 -16.05 25.38 -33.13
N GLY A 275 -14.77 25.18 -33.49
CA GLY A 275 -13.68 26.05 -33.06
C GLY A 275 -12.94 25.59 -31.79
N PHE A 276 -13.35 24.49 -31.14
CA PHE A 276 -12.75 24.03 -29.90
C PHE A 276 -11.28 23.52 -30.01
N PHE A 277 -10.75 23.38 -31.24
CA PHE A 277 -9.35 22.98 -31.44
C PHE A 277 -8.38 24.18 -31.43
N SER A 278 -8.88 25.40 -31.32
CA SER A 278 -8.09 26.61 -31.11
C SER A 278 -8.13 26.97 -29.63
N ILE A 279 -7.15 26.51 -28.88
CA ILE A 279 -7.08 26.75 -27.43
C ILE A 279 -6.77 28.21 -27.16
N ASP A 280 -7.68 28.91 -26.46
CA ASP A 280 -7.46 30.21 -25.89
C ASP A 280 -6.90 30.06 -24.48
N GLN A 281 -5.79 30.74 -24.20
CA GLN A 281 -5.14 30.66 -22.88
C GLN A 281 -5.86 31.49 -21.81
N GLU A 282 -6.77 32.36 -22.19
CA GLU A 282 -7.62 33.14 -21.29
C GLU A 282 -8.98 32.46 -20.99
N GLU A 283 -9.19 31.27 -21.55
CA GLU A 283 -10.41 30.47 -21.34
C GLU A 283 -10.49 29.91 -19.91
N ASP A 284 -11.69 29.56 -19.46
CA ASP A 284 -11.94 28.97 -18.14
C ASP A 284 -11.14 27.67 -17.93
N VAL A 285 -10.36 27.64 -16.84
CA VAL A 285 -9.47 26.53 -16.51
C VAL A 285 -10.25 25.24 -16.25
N ASP A 286 -11.39 25.30 -15.55
CA ASP A 286 -12.21 24.14 -15.23
C ASP A 286 -12.76 23.48 -16.50
N PHE A 287 -13.24 24.29 -17.43
CA PHE A 287 -13.68 23.79 -18.75
C PHE A 287 -12.51 23.21 -19.56
N LEU A 288 -11.38 23.92 -19.64
CA LEU A 288 -10.21 23.41 -20.37
C LEU A 288 -9.65 22.13 -19.78
N ALA A 289 -9.70 21.94 -18.46
CA ALA A 289 -9.28 20.71 -17.81
C ALA A 289 -10.20 19.53 -18.22
N ARG A 290 -11.54 19.74 -18.23
CA ARG A 290 -12.49 18.72 -18.70
C ARG A 290 -12.35 18.45 -20.20
N PHE A 291 -12.12 19.48 -21.00
CA PHE A 291 -11.86 19.34 -22.43
C PHE A 291 -10.55 18.60 -22.71
N SER A 292 -9.49 18.89 -21.95
CA SER A 292 -8.23 18.15 -22.00
C SER A 292 -8.42 16.67 -21.69
N LYS A 293 -9.22 16.35 -20.67
CA LYS A 293 -9.62 14.98 -20.32
C LYS A 293 -10.39 14.30 -21.46
N LEU A 294 -11.31 15.01 -22.12
CA LEU A 294 -12.03 14.50 -23.30
C LEU A 294 -11.07 14.19 -24.45
N VAL A 295 -10.16 15.11 -24.78
CA VAL A 295 -9.17 14.92 -25.85
C VAL A 295 -8.24 13.74 -25.52
N ASN A 296 -7.83 13.60 -24.28
CA ASN A 296 -7.07 12.46 -23.78
C ASN A 296 -7.83 11.14 -24.00
N GLY A 297 -9.10 11.07 -23.60
CA GLY A 297 -9.97 9.90 -23.82
C GLY A 297 -10.15 9.54 -25.30
N MET A 298 -10.32 10.56 -26.16
CA MET A 298 -10.38 10.37 -27.61
C MET A 298 -9.08 9.76 -28.16
N GLY A 299 -7.94 10.33 -27.79
CA GLY A 299 -6.62 9.84 -28.21
C GLY A 299 -6.35 8.41 -27.75
N GLN A 300 -6.57 8.13 -26.48
CA GLN A 300 -6.38 6.79 -25.90
C GLN A 300 -7.32 5.75 -26.51
N SER A 301 -8.60 6.12 -26.75
CA SER A 301 -9.56 5.24 -27.41
C SER A 301 -9.15 4.85 -28.84
N LEU A 302 -8.60 5.80 -29.61
CA LEU A 302 -8.03 5.55 -30.93
C LEU A 302 -6.81 4.63 -30.86
N ILE A 303 -5.94 4.82 -29.86
CA ILE A 303 -4.76 3.98 -29.65
C ILE A 303 -5.14 2.53 -29.30
N VAL A 304 -6.13 2.36 -28.43
CA VAL A 304 -6.67 1.03 -28.08
C VAL A 304 -7.27 0.37 -29.33
N SER A 305 -8.02 1.13 -30.16
CA SER A 305 -8.60 0.63 -31.41
C SER A 305 -7.50 0.21 -32.39
N TRP A 306 -6.49 1.05 -32.61
CA TRP A 306 -5.32 0.74 -33.41
C TRP A 306 -4.61 -0.54 -32.95
N THR A 307 -4.39 -0.67 -31.66
CA THR A 307 -3.73 -1.85 -31.06
C THR A 307 -4.51 -3.13 -31.32
N LYS A 308 -5.85 -3.10 -31.19
CA LYS A 308 -6.74 -4.23 -31.49
C LYS A 308 -6.74 -4.59 -32.95
N LEU A 309 -6.80 -3.59 -33.84
CA LEU A 309 -6.77 -3.79 -35.29
C LEU A 309 -5.47 -4.41 -35.79
N ILE A 310 -4.32 -3.94 -35.25
CA ILE A 310 -3.02 -4.58 -35.52
C ILE A 310 -2.98 -6.04 -35.07
N LYS A 311 -3.48 -6.33 -33.85
CA LYS A 311 -3.53 -7.70 -33.31
C LYS A 311 -4.42 -8.61 -34.16
N ASN A 312 -5.50 -8.08 -34.72
CA ASN A 312 -6.43 -8.82 -35.58
C ASN A 312 -5.96 -8.92 -37.04
N GLY A 313 -4.84 -8.30 -37.40
CA GLY A 313 -4.28 -8.34 -38.77
C GLY A 313 -4.99 -7.40 -39.75
N ASP A 314 -5.85 -6.51 -39.28
CA ASP A 314 -6.56 -5.51 -40.11
C ASP A 314 -5.69 -4.28 -40.34
N ILE A 315 -4.74 -4.41 -41.26
CA ILE A 315 -3.73 -3.38 -41.51
C ILE A 315 -4.34 -2.11 -42.10
N LYS A 316 -5.40 -2.24 -42.93
CA LYS A 316 -6.03 -1.07 -43.56
C LYS A 316 -6.67 -0.16 -42.51
N ASN A 317 -7.59 -0.69 -41.72
CA ASN A 317 -8.25 0.09 -40.67
C ASN A 317 -7.27 0.54 -39.57
N ALA A 318 -6.19 -0.22 -39.31
CA ALA A 318 -5.12 0.22 -38.42
C ALA A 318 -4.36 1.45 -38.96
N GLN A 319 -4.14 1.54 -40.28
CA GLN A 319 -3.53 2.73 -40.87
C GLN A 319 -4.45 3.95 -40.78
N GLU A 320 -5.75 3.78 -41.00
CA GLU A 320 -6.75 4.84 -40.81
C GLU A 320 -6.80 5.32 -39.35
N ALA A 321 -6.79 4.39 -38.39
CA ALA A 321 -6.73 4.72 -36.96
C ALA A 321 -5.45 5.48 -36.59
N LEU A 322 -4.31 5.10 -37.14
CA LEU A 322 -3.05 5.79 -36.91
C LEU A 322 -3.07 7.21 -37.46
N GLN A 323 -3.61 7.42 -38.64
CA GLN A 323 -3.80 8.76 -39.24
C GLN A 323 -4.74 9.62 -38.39
N ALA A 324 -5.81 9.02 -37.88
CA ALA A 324 -6.72 9.68 -36.92
C ALA A 324 -6.01 10.15 -35.65
N ILE A 325 -5.12 9.31 -35.08
CA ILE A 325 -4.29 9.67 -33.93
C ILE A 325 -3.38 10.87 -34.28
N GLU A 326 -2.65 10.78 -35.38
CA GLU A 326 -1.65 11.77 -35.80
C GLU A 326 -2.28 13.16 -36.01
N THR A 327 -3.54 13.26 -36.47
CA THR A 327 -4.25 14.53 -36.62
C THR A 327 -4.56 15.24 -35.30
N LYS A 328 -4.57 14.51 -34.14
CA LYS A 328 -4.85 15.06 -32.81
C LYS A 328 -3.59 15.43 -32.02
N VAL A 329 -2.41 15.05 -32.53
CA VAL A 329 -1.14 15.32 -31.83
C VAL A 329 -0.89 16.83 -31.66
N ALA A 330 -1.25 17.63 -32.62
CA ALA A 330 -1.07 19.09 -32.52
C ALA A 330 -1.90 19.70 -31.38
N LEU A 331 -3.15 19.26 -31.22
CA LEU A 331 -4.02 19.70 -30.12
C LEU A 331 -3.49 19.15 -28.77
N MET A 332 -3.09 17.89 -28.74
CA MET A 332 -2.45 17.29 -27.55
C MET A 332 -1.25 18.10 -27.08
N LEU A 333 -0.38 18.53 -28.01
CA LEU A 333 0.80 19.33 -27.67
C LEU A 333 0.43 20.74 -27.17
N GLN A 334 -0.63 21.37 -27.70
CA GLN A 334 -1.11 22.66 -27.20
C GLN A 334 -1.60 22.56 -25.76
N LEU A 335 -2.38 21.53 -25.43
CA LEU A 335 -2.87 21.28 -24.08
C LEU A 335 -1.73 20.86 -23.11
N LEU A 336 -0.74 20.12 -23.61
CA LEU A 336 0.40 19.66 -22.78
C LEU A 336 1.31 20.82 -22.33
N VAL A 337 1.43 21.88 -23.13
CA VAL A 337 2.27 23.05 -22.80
C VAL A 337 1.48 24.17 -22.13
N HIS A 338 0.22 23.94 -21.77
CA HIS A 338 -0.57 24.91 -21.02
C HIS A 338 0.07 25.24 -19.68
N GLU A 339 -0.05 26.50 -19.22
CA GLU A 339 0.58 26.96 -17.97
C GLU A 339 -0.06 26.34 -16.73
N ASP A 340 -1.33 25.93 -16.82
CA ASP A 340 -2.06 25.30 -15.73
C ASP A 340 -1.82 23.78 -15.68
N ASP A 341 -1.47 23.29 -14.49
CA ASP A 341 -1.11 21.88 -14.26
C ASP A 341 -2.33 20.95 -14.38
N ASP A 342 -3.54 21.40 -14.07
CA ASP A 342 -4.76 20.58 -14.17
C ASP A 342 -5.09 20.29 -15.64
N ILE A 343 -4.86 21.23 -16.54
CA ILE A 343 -5.06 21.04 -17.97
C ILE A 343 -4.00 20.13 -18.57
N SER A 344 -2.71 20.41 -18.28
CA SER A 344 -1.60 19.66 -18.84
C SER A 344 -1.51 18.22 -18.30
N SER A 345 -1.88 17.98 -17.04
CA SER A 345 -1.90 16.63 -16.46
C SER A 345 -2.93 15.71 -17.09
N ASN A 346 -4.11 16.25 -17.45
CA ASN A 346 -5.20 15.47 -18.04
C ASN A 346 -4.86 14.90 -19.42
N ILE A 347 -3.93 15.49 -20.19
CA ILE A 347 -3.55 15.06 -21.55
C ILE A 347 -2.35 14.11 -21.59
N ILE A 348 -1.63 13.95 -20.47
CA ILE A 348 -0.39 13.16 -20.42
C ILE A 348 -0.60 11.71 -20.86
N GLY A 349 -1.73 11.11 -20.51
CA GLY A 349 -2.05 9.72 -20.87
C GLY A 349 -1.99 9.49 -22.39
N PHE A 350 -2.60 10.36 -23.16
CA PHE A 350 -2.55 10.29 -24.63
C PHE A 350 -1.13 10.48 -25.16
N CYS A 351 -0.40 11.47 -24.64
CA CYS A 351 1.00 11.69 -25.02
C CYS A 351 1.87 10.46 -24.73
N TYR A 352 1.73 9.88 -23.56
CA TYR A 352 2.45 8.67 -23.14
C TYR A 352 2.17 7.48 -24.07
N ASP A 353 0.90 7.22 -24.35
CA ASP A 353 0.48 6.11 -25.20
C ASP A 353 0.89 6.32 -26.66
N TYR A 354 0.87 7.57 -27.15
CA TYR A 354 1.36 7.91 -28.47
C TYR A 354 2.87 7.69 -28.61
N LEU A 355 3.66 8.12 -27.61
CA LEU A 355 5.09 7.83 -27.58
C LEU A 355 5.36 6.33 -27.53
N HIS A 356 4.48 5.56 -26.88
CA HIS A 356 4.56 4.10 -26.89
C HIS A 356 4.36 3.51 -28.28
N ILE A 357 3.44 4.05 -29.09
CA ILE A 357 3.27 3.65 -30.50
C ILE A 357 4.54 3.97 -31.30
N LEU A 358 5.09 5.18 -31.16
CA LEU A 358 6.33 5.58 -31.81
C LEU A 358 7.49 4.63 -31.46
N LYS A 359 7.56 4.22 -30.18
CA LYS A 359 8.54 3.23 -29.73
C LYS A 359 8.27 1.84 -30.32
N GLN A 360 6.99 1.40 -30.41
CA GLN A 360 6.66 0.11 -31.01
C GLN A 360 7.01 0.04 -32.50
N LYS A 361 6.94 1.18 -33.19
CA LYS A 361 7.48 1.31 -34.56
C LYS A 361 9.00 1.06 -34.60
N LEU A 362 9.70 1.28 -33.48
CA LEU A 362 11.16 1.12 -33.36
C LEU A 362 11.58 -0.19 -32.63
N ILE A 363 10.88 -0.67 -31.58
CA ILE A 363 11.15 -1.94 -30.83
C ILE A 363 10.00 -2.24 -29.83
N ASN A 364 9.55 -3.51 -29.65
CA ASN A 364 8.45 -3.96 -28.80
C ASN A 364 8.66 -3.98 -27.27
N LYS A 365 7.66 -3.48 -26.46
CA LYS A 365 7.26 -3.74 -25.01
C LYS A 365 7.80 -2.84 -23.88
N SER A 366 7.15 -2.50 -22.76
CA SER A 366 5.88 -2.56 -22.02
C SER A 366 5.94 -1.85 -20.63
N TYR A 367 4.88 -1.11 -20.18
CA TYR A 367 4.07 -0.86 -18.90
C TYR A 367 4.67 -0.52 -17.51
N PHE A 368 4.05 0.26 -16.56
CA PHE A 368 2.79 0.69 -15.90
C PHE A 368 3.02 1.55 -14.60
N ILE A 369 2.21 2.40 -13.97
CA ILE A 369 0.99 2.86 -13.24
C ILE A 369 1.22 3.64 -11.90
N LEU A 370 0.50 4.60 -11.44
CA LEU A 370 -0.44 5.54 -10.82
C LEU A 370 -0.50 5.77 -9.27
N ASN A 371 -0.81 6.97 -8.72
CA ASN A 371 -1.92 7.62 -7.99
C ASN A 371 -1.62 8.44 -6.71
N GLY A 372 -2.31 9.63 -6.47
CA GLY A 372 -3.00 10.16 -5.31
C GLY A 372 -2.74 11.55 -4.73
N GLU A 373 -3.67 12.42 -4.76
CA GLU A 373 -4.19 13.67 -4.18
C GLU A 373 -3.27 14.87 -3.81
N ASP A 374 -3.67 16.08 -4.16
CA ASP A 374 -3.15 17.47 -4.05
C ASP A 374 -1.61 17.66 -3.97
N GLU A 375 -0.93 17.62 -2.83
CA GLU A 375 0.54 17.53 -2.77
C GLU A 375 1.00 16.19 -3.37
N ALA A 376 0.19 15.19 -3.25
CA ALA A 376 0.31 13.89 -3.90
C ALA A 376 -0.04 14.00 -5.41
N MET A 377 -0.98 14.82 -5.85
CA MET A 377 -1.26 15.06 -7.28
C MET A 377 -0.10 15.76 -7.99
N PHE A 378 0.51 16.76 -7.37
CA PHE A 378 1.71 17.39 -7.91
C PHE A 378 2.91 16.44 -7.98
N VAL A 379 3.10 15.58 -6.97
CA VAL A 379 4.13 14.53 -6.99
C VAL A 379 3.80 13.51 -8.07
N GLU A 380 2.54 13.15 -8.26
CA GLU A 380 2.10 12.22 -9.30
C GLU A 380 2.25 12.82 -10.71
N TYR A 381 1.86 14.06 -10.90
CA TYR A 381 2.09 14.80 -12.14
C TYR A 381 3.59 14.79 -12.52
N ARG A 382 4.47 15.06 -11.56
CA ARG A 382 5.93 14.97 -11.78
C ARG A 382 6.41 13.56 -12.10
N LYS A 383 5.77 12.52 -11.55
CA LYS A 383 6.07 11.13 -11.92
C LYS A 383 5.64 10.81 -13.35
N GLN A 384 4.48 11.32 -13.77
CA GLN A 384 3.99 11.16 -15.15
C GLN A 384 4.90 11.88 -16.15
N LEU A 385 5.32 13.11 -15.86
CA LEU A 385 6.33 13.82 -16.67
C LEU A 385 7.65 13.07 -16.75
N LYS A 386 8.08 12.41 -15.66
CA LYS A 386 9.26 11.55 -15.68
C LYS A 386 9.07 10.36 -16.62
N LEU A 387 7.90 9.70 -16.60
CA LEU A 387 7.60 8.61 -17.53
C LEU A 387 7.63 9.07 -19.00
N LEU A 388 7.14 10.28 -19.30
CA LEU A 388 7.26 10.88 -20.64
C LEU A 388 8.72 11.08 -21.01
N LEU A 389 9.53 11.61 -20.11
CA LEU A 389 10.97 11.82 -20.37
C LEU A 389 11.70 10.49 -20.62
N ASP A 390 11.38 9.44 -19.83
CA ASP A 390 11.93 8.09 -20.03
C ASP A 390 11.53 7.53 -21.41
N ARG A 391 10.32 7.81 -21.90
CA ARG A 391 9.87 7.41 -23.24
C ARG A 391 10.57 8.20 -24.33
N LEU A 392 10.73 9.50 -24.17
CA LEU A 392 11.51 10.34 -25.10
C LEU A 392 12.95 9.88 -25.19
N ALA A 393 13.56 9.50 -24.08
CA ALA A 393 14.90 8.94 -24.06
C ALA A 393 15.02 7.63 -24.87
N GLN A 394 13.94 6.82 -24.89
CA GLN A 394 13.90 5.57 -25.66
C GLN A 394 13.66 5.80 -27.16
N VAL A 395 12.97 6.89 -27.53
CA VAL A 395 12.68 7.26 -28.93
C VAL A 395 13.89 7.97 -29.55
N SER A 396 14.44 8.97 -28.86
CA SER A 396 15.58 9.78 -29.36
C SER A 396 16.42 10.33 -28.22
N PRO A 397 17.35 9.51 -27.66
CA PRO A 397 18.16 9.91 -26.52
C PRO A 397 19.05 11.12 -26.82
N GLU A 398 19.55 11.24 -28.05
CA GLU A 398 20.45 12.33 -28.45
C GLU A 398 19.70 13.66 -28.53
N LEU A 399 18.47 13.68 -29.09
CA LEU A 399 17.66 14.89 -29.20
C LEU A 399 17.21 15.35 -27.79
N LEU A 400 16.81 14.40 -26.94
CA LEU A 400 16.46 14.71 -25.55
C LEU A 400 17.66 15.31 -24.80
N LEU A 401 18.82 14.67 -24.89
CA LEU A 401 20.04 15.15 -24.25
C LEU A 401 20.43 16.56 -24.74
N ALA A 402 20.36 16.81 -26.05
CA ALA A 402 20.64 18.14 -26.63
C ALA A 402 19.65 19.20 -26.15
N SER A 403 18.35 18.86 -26.05
CA SER A 403 17.31 19.77 -25.59
C SER A 403 17.48 20.11 -24.11
N VAL A 404 17.68 19.11 -23.26
CA VAL A 404 17.94 19.34 -21.82
C VAL A 404 19.21 20.14 -21.62
N ARG A 405 20.29 19.82 -22.34
CA ARG A 405 21.57 20.59 -22.28
C ARG A 405 21.34 22.07 -22.61
N ARG A 406 20.54 22.39 -23.64
CA ARG A 406 20.25 23.77 -24.04
C ARG A 406 19.52 24.52 -22.89
N VAL A 407 18.46 23.94 -22.35
CA VAL A 407 17.68 24.56 -21.25
C VAL A 407 18.56 24.70 -20.01
N PHE A 408 19.22 23.64 -19.59
CA PHE A 408 20.12 23.62 -18.44
C PHE A 408 21.23 24.68 -18.54
N SER A 409 21.95 24.75 -19.68
CA SER A 409 23.03 25.70 -19.85
C SER A 409 22.56 27.15 -19.85
N ALA A 410 21.44 27.45 -20.51
CA ALA A 410 20.85 28.79 -20.51
C ALA A 410 20.44 29.24 -19.10
N THR A 411 19.81 28.37 -18.35
CA THR A 411 19.37 28.66 -16.96
C THR A 411 20.54 28.82 -16.00
N LEU A 412 21.55 27.91 -16.07
CA LEU A 412 22.69 27.96 -15.16
C LEU A 412 23.69 29.10 -15.45
N GLN A 413 23.70 29.67 -16.65
CA GLN A 413 24.48 30.87 -16.95
C GLN A 413 23.99 32.11 -16.21
N ASN A 414 22.70 32.20 -15.94
CA ASN A 414 22.01 33.37 -15.34
C ASN A 414 21.27 33.04 -14.05
N TRP A 415 21.64 31.94 -13.35
CA TRP A 415 20.87 31.41 -12.21
C TRP A 415 20.61 32.45 -11.09
N GLN A 416 21.50 33.45 -10.90
CA GLN A 416 21.31 34.46 -9.85
C GLN A 416 20.09 35.40 -10.11
N THR A 417 19.68 35.55 -11.36
CA THR A 417 18.54 36.39 -11.75
C THR A 417 17.32 35.59 -12.21
N THR A 418 17.47 34.28 -12.36
CA THR A 418 16.42 33.36 -12.78
C THR A 418 15.53 32.94 -11.60
N ARG A 419 14.23 32.81 -11.81
CA ARG A 419 13.27 32.34 -10.77
C ARG A 419 13.64 30.94 -10.28
N PHE A 420 13.39 30.68 -8.99
CA PHE A 420 13.78 29.42 -8.37
C PHE A 420 13.17 28.19 -9.06
N MET A 421 11.91 28.30 -9.55
CA MET A 421 11.23 27.23 -10.26
C MET A 421 11.98 26.80 -11.53
N GLU A 422 12.43 27.76 -12.31
CA GLU A 422 13.18 27.49 -13.54
C GLU A 422 14.55 26.85 -13.23
N VAL A 423 15.22 27.32 -12.17
CA VAL A 423 16.50 26.76 -11.73
C VAL A 423 16.31 25.34 -11.20
N GLU A 424 15.27 25.12 -10.38
CA GLU A 424 14.95 23.77 -9.84
C GLU A 424 14.65 22.80 -10.99
N VAL A 425 13.80 23.18 -11.94
CA VAL A 425 13.41 22.35 -13.10
C VAL A 425 14.65 22.03 -13.96
N ALA A 426 15.53 22.99 -14.19
CA ALA A 426 16.75 22.74 -14.98
C ALA A 426 17.65 21.69 -14.32
N ILE A 427 17.85 21.77 -12.99
CA ILE A 427 18.62 20.77 -12.23
C ILE A 427 17.90 19.43 -12.22
N ARG A 428 16.58 19.42 -12.03
CA ARG A 428 15.76 18.21 -12.02
C ARG A 428 15.74 17.50 -13.37
N LEU A 429 15.75 18.21 -14.48
CA LEU A 429 15.90 17.61 -15.81
C LEU A 429 17.24 16.85 -15.91
N LEU A 430 18.32 17.41 -15.38
CA LEU A 430 19.59 16.69 -15.31
C LEU A 430 19.50 15.47 -14.39
N TYR A 431 18.84 15.57 -13.23
CA TYR A 431 18.59 14.43 -12.33
C TYR A 431 17.82 13.31 -13.04
N MET A 432 16.73 13.65 -13.76
CA MET A 432 15.90 12.67 -14.46
C MET A 432 16.63 12.00 -15.62
N LEU A 433 17.54 12.70 -16.32
CA LEU A 433 18.39 12.09 -17.36
C LEU A 433 19.24 10.94 -16.85
N ALA A 434 19.67 10.96 -15.59
CA ALA A 434 20.43 9.87 -14.98
C ALA A 434 19.62 8.56 -14.87
N GLU A 435 18.29 8.66 -14.80
CA GLU A 435 17.40 7.50 -14.79
C GLU A 435 17.01 7.05 -16.19
N ALA A 436 16.76 8.00 -17.07
CA ALA A 436 16.36 7.76 -18.46
C ALA A 436 17.53 7.22 -19.31
N LEU A 437 18.73 7.69 -19.05
CA LEU A 437 19.98 7.26 -19.71
C LEU A 437 20.84 6.54 -18.67
N PRO A 438 21.10 5.22 -18.80
CA PRO A 438 21.78 4.44 -17.76
C PRO A 438 23.21 4.92 -17.49
N VAL A 439 23.39 5.84 -16.54
CA VAL A 439 24.70 6.41 -16.15
C VAL A 439 25.56 5.46 -15.30
N SER A 440 24.97 4.38 -14.81
CA SER A 440 25.65 3.36 -13.98
C SER A 440 26.76 2.62 -14.71
N HIS A 441 26.75 2.59 -16.05
CA HIS A 441 27.70 1.80 -16.85
C HIS A 441 28.98 2.54 -17.20
N GLY A 442 29.24 3.75 -16.72
CA GLY A 442 30.46 4.49 -16.92
C GLY A 442 30.69 5.02 -18.36
N ALA A 443 29.82 4.67 -19.31
CA ALA A 443 29.94 5.05 -20.71
C ALA A 443 29.83 6.57 -20.97
N HIS A 444 29.25 7.29 -20.00
CA HIS A 444 29.04 8.74 -20.11
C HIS A 444 30.16 9.59 -19.47
N PHE A 445 31.12 8.97 -18.78
CA PHE A 445 32.16 9.68 -18.06
C PHE A 445 33.55 9.20 -18.51
N SER A 446 34.38 10.15 -18.87
CA SER A 446 35.77 9.90 -19.32
C SER A 446 36.74 10.76 -18.53
N GLY A 447 37.87 10.17 -18.12
CA GLY A 447 38.98 10.91 -17.55
C GLY A 447 39.73 11.81 -18.59
N ASP A 448 39.49 11.58 -19.88
CA ASP A 448 39.97 12.42 -20.96
C ASP A 448 38.97 13.52 -21.28
N VAL A 449 39.27 14.75 -20.91
CA VAL A 449 38.39 15.92 -21.05
C VAL A 449 37.97 16.15 -22.52
N SER A 450 38.78 15.74 -23.50
CA SER A 450 38.46 15.86 -24.94
C SER A 450 37.32 14.91 -25.36
N LYS A 451 37.02 13.90 -24.55
CA LYS A 451 35.96 12.89 -24.77
C LYS A 451 34.80 13.03 -23.79
N ALA A 452 34.72 14.16 -23.06
CA ALA A 452 33.67 14.41 -22.11
C ALA A 452 32.30 14.40 -22.79
N SER A 453 31.32 13.65 -22.22
CA SER A 453 29.94 13.64 -22.68
C SER A 453 29.21 14.92 -22.29
N ALA A 454 28.05 15.17 -22.91
CA ALA A 454 27.18 16.28 -22.53
C ALA A 454 26.71 16.18 -21.07
N LEU A 455 26.52 14.98 -20.53
CA LEU A 455 26.17 14.75 -19.10
C LEU A 455 27.36 15.16 -18.20
N GLN A 456 28.57 14.80 -18.56
CA GLN A 456 29.77 15.18 -17.81
C GLN A 456 29.97 16.69 -17.81
N ASP A 457 29.74 17.37 -18.95
CA ASP A 457 29.81 18.83 -19.04
C ASP A 457 28.73 19.53 -18.19
N MET A 458 27.51 19.04 -18.22
CA MET A 458 26.44 19.58 -17.38
C MET A 458 26.72 19.39 -15.90
N MET A 459 27.23 18.23 -15.47
CA MET A 459 27.62 18.00 -14.07
C MET A 459 28.77 18.93 -13.65
N ARG A 460 29.79 19.13 -14.53
CA ARG A 460 30.84 20.09 -14.26
C ARG A 460 30.29 21.50 -14.10
N THR A 461 29.37 21.91 -14.98
CA THR A 461 28.69 23.21 -14.89
C THR A 461 27.88 23.30 -13.57
N LEU A 462 27.14 22.28 -13.17
CA LEU A 462 26.36 22.26 -11.93
C LEU A 462 27.25 22.56 -10.71
N VAL A 463 28.37 21.83 -10.57
CA VAL A 463 29.23 21.94 -9.37
C VAL A 463 30.11 23.18 -9.36
N THR A 464 30.39 23.79 -10.53
CA THR A 464 31.27 24.99 -10.66
C THR A 464 30.48 26.31 -10.75
N SER A 465 29.19 26.30 -11.08
CA SER A 465 28.37 27.50 -11.29
C SER A 465 28.10 28.31 -10.01
N GLY A 466 28.26 27.70 -8.83
CA GLY A 466 27.89 28.32 -7.56
C GLY A 466 26.39 28.24 -7.24
N VAL A 467 25.57 27.56 -8.04
CA VAL A 467 24.12 27.42 -7.86
C VAL A 467 23.73 26.78 -6.52
N SER A 468 24.66 26.04 -5.89
CA SER A 468 24.49 25.51 -4.54
C SER A 468 24.25 26.61 -3.47
N SER A 469 24.52 27.86 -3.81
CA SER A 469 24.27 29.03 -2.92
C SER A 469 22.93 29.73 -3.20
N TYR A 470 22.07 29.16 -4.07
CA TYR A 470 20.73 29.70 -4.32
C TYR A 470 19.86 29.65 -3.05
N GLN A 471 19.20 30.77 -2.73
CA GLN A 471 18.47 30.95 -1.47
C GLN A 471 17.04 30.36 -1.49
N HIS A 472 16.89 29.13 -1.99
CA HIS A 472 15.61 28.44 -1.98
C HIS A 472 15.77 26.93 -1.70
N THR A 473 14.94 26.40 -0.77
CA THR A 473 15.04 25.03 -0.29
C THR A 473 14.92 23.96 -1.38
N SER A 474 14.02 24.16 -2.36
CA SER A 474 13.82 23.21 -3.46
C SER A 474 15.05 23.13 -4.36
N VAL A 475 15.68 24.25 -4.68
CA VAL A 475 16.92 24.30 -5.48
C VAL A 475 18.07 23.63 -4.74
N THR A 476 18.22 23.93 -3.44
CA THR A 476 19.26 23.31 -2.60
C THR A 476 19.10 21.78 -2.54
N LEU A 477 17.89 21.29 -2.32
CA LEU A 477 17.63 19.85 -2.26
C LEU A 477 17.89 19.18 -3.60
N GLU A 478 17.40 19.76 -4.70
CA GLU A 478 17.59 19.19 -6.04
C GLU A 478 19.06 19.16 -6.45
N PHE A 479 19.85 20.16 -6.00
CA PHE A 479 21.31 20.16 -6.19
C PHE A 479 21.95 18.94 -5.50
N PHE A 480 21.65 18.68 -4.22
CA PHE A 480 22.22 17.55 -3.48
C PHE A 480 21.75 16.20 -4.02
N GLU A 481 20.47 16.06 -4.38
CA GLU A 481 19.94 14.85 -5.00
C GLU A 481 20.69 14.53 -6.31
N THR A 482 20.89 15.53 -7.14
CA THR A 482 21.56 15.38 -8.43
C THR A 482 23.05 15.03 -8.25
N VAL A 483 23.73 15.67 -7.32
CA VAL A 483 25.14 15.39 -7.00
C VAL A 483 25.32 13.94 -6.53
N VAL A 484 24.46 13.46 -5.66
CA VAL A 484 24.51 12.07 -5.18
C VAL A 484 24.17 11.07 -6.28
N ARG A 485 23.25 11.43 -7.16
CA ARG A 485 22.85 10.59 -8.31
C ARG A 485 24.00 10.37 -9.28
N TYR A 486 24.79 11.38 -9.50
CA TYR A 486 25.92 11.38 -10.45
C TYR A 486 27.27 11.06 -9.78
N GLU A 487 27.30 10.15 -8.83
CA GLU A 487 28.53 9.76 -8.09
C GLU A 487 29.69 9.37 -9.02
N LYS A 488 29.42 8.75 -10.18
CA LYS A 488 30.43 8.35 -11.18
C LYS A 488 31.20 9.54 -11.76
N PHE A 489 30.57 10.71 -11.84
CA PHE A 489 31.27 11.94 -12.26
C PHE A 489 32.47 12.23 -11.37
N PHE A 490 32.34 12.09 -10.05
CA PHE A 490 33.40 12.37 -9.09
C PHE A 490 34.48 11.32 -9.05
N THR A 491 34.26 10.14 -9.63
CA THR A 491 35.36 9.15 -9.79
C THR A 491 36.30 9.51 -10.93
N VAL A 492 35.83 10.24 -11.95
CA VAL A 492 36.65 10.71 -13.09
C VAL A 492 37.13 12.16 -12.94
N GLU A 493 36.37 12.98 -12.18
CA GLU A 493 36.74 14.38 -11.89
C GLU A 493 36.77 14.64 -10.35
N PRO A 494 37.72 14.01 -9.62
CA PRO A 494 37.76 14.12 -8.14
C PRO A 494 38.11 15.52 -7.64
N GLN A 495 38.67 16.42 -8.48
CA GLN A 495 38.96 17.80 -8.14
C GLN A 495 37.73 18.61 -7.71
N HIS A 496 36.48 18.17 -8.01
CA HIS A 496 35.24 18.82 -7.63
C HIS A 496 34.68 18.34 -6.28
N ILE A 497 35.22 17.27 -5.70
CA ILE A 497 34.76 16.72 -4.41
C ILE A 497 34.86 17.76 -3.27
N PRO A 498 35.98 18.53 -3.11
CA PRO A 498 36.08 19.51 -2.00
C PRO A 498 34.97 20.56 -2.02
N CYS A 499 34.60 21.04 -3.21
CA CYS A 499 33.55 22.06 -3.35
C CYS A 499 32.17 21.52 -2.89
N VAL A 500 31.86 20.29 -3.27
CA VAL A 500 30.63 19.62 -2.90
C VAL A 500 30.61 19.24 -1.40
N LEU A 501 31.73 18.75 -0.86
CA LEU A 501 31.84 18.49 0.58
C LEU A 501 31.65 19.76 1.40
N MET A 502 32.18 20.88 0.97
CA MET A 502 31.97 22.17 1.63
C MET A 502 30.48 22.53 1.64
N ALA A 503 29.77 22.36 0.52
CA ALA A 503 28.34 22.62 0.44
C ALA A 503 27.53 21.72 1.38
N PHE A 504 27.90 20.42 1.50
CA PHE A 504 27.26 19.53 2.48
C PHE A 504 27.48 19.95 3.92
N LEU A 505 28.69 20.40 4.27
CA LEU A 505 29.13 20.62 5.65
C LEU A 505 28.86 22.04 6.18
N ASP A 506 28.51 23.00 5.31
CA ASP A 506 28.24 24.39 5.71
C ASP A 506 26.72 24.72 5.81
N HIS A 507 26.41 26.02 5.81
CA HIS A 507 25.04 26.56 5.91
C HIS A 507 24.14 26.22 4.72
N ARG A 508 24.66 25.69 3.64
CA ARG A 508 23.89 25.21 2.48
C ARG A 508 23.33 23.80 2.71
N GLY A 509 23.97 22.99 3.53
CA GLY A 509 23.62 21.60 3.78
C GLY A 509 23.28 21.29 5.22
N LEU A 510 24.16 20.58 5.94
CA LEU A 510 23.93 20.10 7.32
C LEU A 510 23.69 21.23 8.35
N ARG A 511 24.05 22.45 8.02
CA ARG A 511 23.85 23.64 8.88
C ARG A 511 22.84 24.63 8.29
N HIS A 512 22.01 24.17 7.36
CA HIS A 512 20.97 25.00 6.75
C HIS A 512 19.93 25.43 7.79
N SER A 513 19.32 26.62 7.61
CA SER A 513 18.27 27.14 8.49
C SER A 513 17.03 26.23 8.56
N SER A 514 16.60 25.67 7.43
CA SER A 514 15.47 24.73 7.34
C SER A 514 15.83 23.33 7.86
N ALA A 515 15.06 22.83 8.84
CA ALA A 515 15.20 21.45 9.35
C ALA A 515 14.98 20.40 8.25
N LYS A 516 14.04 20.63 7.33
CA LYS A 516 13.77 19.73 6.19
C LYS A 516 15.00 19.56 5.30
N VAL A 517 15.73 20.64 5.05
CA VAL A 517 16.98 20.59 4.27
C VAL A 517 18.08 19.84 5.03
N ARG A 518 18.25 20.16 6.33
CA ARG A 518 19.28 19.48 7.14
C ARG A 518 19.06 17.97 7.20
N SER A 519 17.81 17.54 7.46
CA SER A 519 17.44 16.13 7.54
C SER A 519 17.72 15.40 6.24
N ARG A 520 17.23 15.91 5.11
CA ARG A 520 17.48 15.30 3.81
C ARG A 520 18.97 15.30 3.45
N THR A 521 19.69 16.38 3.77
CA THR A 521 21.13 16.50 3.53
C THR A 521 21.93 15.49 4.36
N ALA A 522 21.54 15.19 5.59
CA ALA A 522 22.22 14.18 6.41
C ALA A 522 22.18 12.80 5.73
N TYR A 523 21.04 12.41 5.21
CA TYR A 523 20.89 11.17 4.44
C TYR A 523 21.74 11.19 3.15
N LEU A 524 21.65 12.26 2.36
CA LEU A 524 22.35 12.39 1.08
C LEU A 524 23.87 12.45 1.28
N PHE A 525 24.34 13.14 2.32
CA PHE A 525 25.75 13.17 2.68
C PHE A 525 26.29 11.77 3.00
N SER A 526 25.53 11.01 3.80
CA SER A 526 25.92 9.62 4.09
C SER A 526 26.01 8.77 2.82
N ARG A 527 25.07 8.94 1.89
CA ARG A 527 25.12 8.25 0.60
C ARG A 527 26.33 8.67 -0.25
N PHE A 528 26.58 9.98 -0.35
CA PHE A 528 27.70 10.52 -1.11
C PHE A 528 29.05 10.00 -0.61
N VAL A 529 29.28 10.03 0.69
CA VAL A 529 30.50 9.50 1.30
C VAL A 529 30.66 8.00 1.07
N LYS A 530 29.59 7.21 1.19
CA LYS A 530 29.65 5.76 0.97
C LYS A 530 29.98 5.39 -0.47
N SER A 531 29.40 6.10 -1.43
CA SER A 531 29.62 5.80 -2.85
C SER A 531 31.03 6.18 -3.32
N LEU A 532 31.65 7.18 -2.69
CA LEU A 532 32.95 7.71 -3.02
C LEU A 532 34.02 7.40 -1.96
N ASN A 533 33.88 6.31 -1.24
CA ASN A 533 34.69 5.99 -0.06
C ASN A 533 36.23 6.06 -0.31
N LYS A 534 36.70 5.62 -1.48
CA LYS A 534 38.12 5.67 -1.84
C LYS A 534 38.62 7.11 -2.06
N GLN A 535 37.80 7.94 -2.70
CA GLN A 535 38.11 9.34 -2.99
C GLN A 535 38.06 10.22 -1.73
N MET A 536 37.40 9.71 -0.63
CA MET A 536 37.29 10.44 0.64
C MET A 536 38.59 10.45 1.45
N ASN A 537 39.57 9.55 1.19
CA ASN A 537 40.77 9.42 1.99
C ASN A 537 41.51 10.74 2.31
N PRO A 538 41.68 11.68 1.37
CA PRO A 538 42.36 12.95 1.67
C PRO A 538 41.57 13.88 2.58
N PHE A 539 40.24 13.66 2.76
CA PHE A 539 39.33 14.57 3.43
C PHE A 539 38.82 14.06 4.77
N ILE A 540 39.16 12.83 5.18
CA ILE A 540 38.58 12.15 6.36
C ILE A 540 38.73 12.99 7.61
N GLU A 541 39.93 13.52 7.91
CA GLU A 541 40.14 14.31 9.12
C GLU A 541 39.38 15.63 9.09
N ASP A 542 39.38 16.34 7.95
CA ASP A 542 38.60 17.57 7.81
C ASP A 542 37.09 17.30 7.99
N ILE A 543 36.56 16.23 7.40
CA ILE A 543 35.16 15.85 7.56
C ILE A 543 34.84 15.52 9.03
N LEU A 544 35.65 14.66 9.67
CA LEU A 544 35.41 14.26 11.07
C LEU A 544 35.46 15.46 12.01
N ASN A 545 36.40 16.38 11.83
CA ASN A 545 36.49 17.60 12.63
C ASN A 545 35.29 18.52 12.43
N ARG A 546 34.79 18.65 11.20
CA ARG A 546 33.64 19.50 10.87
C ARG A 546 32.30 18.92 11.31
N ILE A 547 32.17 17.63 11.51
CA ILE A 547 30.92 17.00 11.99
C ILE A 547 30.96 16.69 13.49
N GLN A 548 32.05 17.00 14.20
CA GLN A 548 32.24 16.63 15.60
C GLN A 548 31.13 17.14 16.52
N ASP A 549 30.66 18.37 16.31
CA ASP A 549 29.56 18.97 17.06
C ASP A 549 28.19 18.33 16.75
N LEU A 550 28.03 17.71 15.56
CA LEU A 550 26.83 16.94 15.17
C LEU A 550 26.83 15.52 15.74
N LEU A 551 27.97 15.04 16.23
CA LEU A 551 28.16 13.71 16.84
C LEU A 551 27.99 13.77 18.36
N THR A 552 27.06 14.58 18.85
CA THR A 552 26.82 14.77 20.28
C THR A 552 25.42 14.28 20.66
N LEU A 553 25.37 13.43 21.69
CA LEU A 553 24.11 13.05 22.33
C LEU A 553 23.65 14.21 23.20
N SER A 554 22.50 14.80 22.90
CA SER A 554 21.92 15.90 23.68
C SER A 554 20.90 15.37 24.66
N PRO A 555 21.13 15.47 25.99
CA PRO A 555 20.12 15.11 26.97
C PRO A 555 18.91 16.05 26.91
N PRO A 556 17.69 15.56 27.21
CA PRO A 556 16.46 16.34 27.13
C PRO A 556 16.41 17.52 28.11
N GLU A 557 17.25 17.52 29.13
CA GLU A 557 17.21 18.50 30.25
C GLU A 557 17.78 19.89 29.93
N ASN A 558 18.53 20.05 28.83
CA ASN A 558 19.30 21.27 28.61
C ASN A 558 18.62 22.35 27.75
N GLY A 559 17.39 22.13 27.29
CA GLY A 559 16.73 23.11 26.39
C GLY A 559 17.50 23.38 25.09
N TYR A 560 18.59 22.68 24.85
CA TYR A 560 19.44 22.79 23.65
C TYR A 560 18.80 21.98 22.54
N GLN A 561 18.17 22.65 21.59
CA GLN A 561 17.75 21.99 20.37
C GLN A 561 19.02 21.61 19.59
N SER A 562 19.26 20.32 19.46
CA SER A 562 20.27 19.80 18.53
C SER A 562 20.01 20.30 17.13
N LEU A 563 21.06 20.63 16.40
CA LEU A 563 20.96 21.07 15.00
C LEU A 563 20.31 20.00 14.11
N LEU A 564 20.52 18.71 14.40
CA LEU A 564 19.93 17.56 13.75
C LEU A 564 19.05 16.78 14.74
N SER A 565 18.00 16.18 14.24
CA SER A 565 17.22 15.19 15.00
C SER A 565 18.07 13.95 15.32
N SER A 566 17.68 13.18 16.32
CA SER A 566 18.39 11.92 16.65
C SER A 566 18.38 10.94 15.47
N ASP A 567 17.28 10.89 14.70
CA ASP A 567 17.20 10.05 13.49
C ASP A 567 18.18 10.50 12.40
N ASP A 568 18.35 11.81 12.22
CA ASP A 568 19.30 12.35 11.27
C ASP A 568 20.75 12.12 11.72
N GLN A 569 21.03 12.21 13.03
CA GLN A 569 22.33 11.92 13.62
C GLN A 569 22.78 10.47 13.34
N LEU A 570 21.83 9.51 13.22
CA LEU A 570 22.15 8.13 12.82
C LEU A 570 22.94 8.08 11.50
N PHE A 571 22.59 8.92 10.53
CA PHE A 571 23.32 9.00 9.26
C PHE A 571 24.72 9.57 9.43
N ILE A 572 24.88 10.54 10.34
CA ILE A 572 26.19 11.15 10.60
C ILE A 572 27.13 10.17 11.32
N TYR A 573 26.64 9.44 12.33
CA TYR A 573 27.41 8.37 12.99
C TYR A 573 27.78 7.24 12.01
N GLU A 574 26.85 6.85 11.14
CA GLU A 574 27.13 5.87 10.09
C GLU A 574 28.22 6.36 9.13
N THR A 575 28.17 7.65 8.75
CA THR A 575 29.18 8.28 7.88
C THR A 575 30.54 8.31 8.56
N ALA A 576 30.61 8.70 9.84
CA ALA A 576 31.86 8.69 10.61
C ALA A 576 32.46 7.27 10.68
N GLY A 577 31.62 6.27 10.96
CA GLY A 577 32.05 4.86 10.95
C GLY A 577 32.59 4.40 9.60
N VAL A 578 31.91 4.73 8.52
CA VAL A 578 32.31 4.39 7.13
C VAL A 578 33.66 5.04 6.79
N LEU A 579 33.85 6.31 7.10
CA LEU A 579 35.09 7.03 6.87
C LEU A 579 36.27 6.40 7.61
N ILE A 580 36.10 6.07 8.89
CA ILE A 580 37.16 5.44 9.72
C ILE A 580 37.51 4.06 9.17
N VAL A 581 36.52 3.21 8.94
CA VAL A 581 36.73 1.80 8.56
C VAL A 581 37.38 1.69 7.18
N ASN A 582 36.91 2.48 6.21
CA ASN A 582 37.37 2.43 4.83
C ASN A 582 38.64 3.31 4.57
N SER A 583 39.11 4.02 5.58
CA SER A 583 40.36 4.77 5.45
C SER A 583 41.58 3.88 5.16
N GLU A 584 42.61 4.45 4.60
CA GLU A 584 43.93 3.80 4.42
C GLU A 584 44.81 3.88 5.66
N TYR A 585 44.27 4.30 6.81
CA TYR A 585 45.01 4.40 8.07
C TYR A 585 45.35 3.02 8.65
N PRO A 586 46.46 2.92 9.39
CA PRO A 586 46.79 1.69 10.12
C PRO A 586 45.74 1.37 11.19
N ALA A 587 45.63 0.11 11.55
CA ALA A 587 44.64 -0.40 12.46
C ALA A 587 44.57 0.35 13.81
N GLU A 588 45.72 0.67 14.38
CA GLU A 588 45.83 1.42 15.64
C GLU A 588 45.19 2.82 15.56
N ARG A 589 45.35 3.50 14.42
CA ARG A 589 44.74 4.82 14.20
C ARG A 589 43.21 4.70 14.01
N LYS A 590 42.78 3.69 13.25
CA LYS A 590 41.32 3.40 13.12
C LYS A 590 40.68 3.09 14.46
N GLN A 591 41.32 2.25 15.25
CA GLN A 591 40.88 1.94 16.62
C GLN A 591 40.81 3.21 17.48
N GLY A 592 41.83 4.06 17.46
CA GLY A 592 41.86 5.32 18.20
C GLY A 592 40.72 6.27 17.80
N LEU A 593 40.48 6.44 16.49
CA LEU A 593 39.40 7.27 15.99
C LEU A 593 38.02 6.69 16.37
N MET A 594 37.83 5.37 16.28
CA MET A 594 36.59 4.72 16.66
C MET A 594 36.37 4.84 18.18
N ARG A 595 37.41 4.67 18.99
CA ARG A 595 37.37 4.86 20.43
C ARG A 595 37.00 6.29 20.80
N ASN A 596 37.61 7.28 20.15
CA ASN A 596 37.27 8.69 20.35
C ASN A 596 35.82 9.01 19.99
N LEU A 597 35.25 8.32 18.99
CA LEU A 597 33.85 8.49 18.58
C LEU A 597 32.88 7.88 19.59
N LEU A 598 33.18 6.68 20.14
CA LEU A 598 32.26 5.90 20.94
C LEU A 598 32.41 6.09 22.45
N THR A 599 33.59 6.44 22.96
CA THR A 599 33.80 6.65 24.42
C THR A 599 32.86 7.72 24.98
N PRO A 600 32.68 8.90 24.35
CA PRO A 600 31.76 9.91 24.88
C PRO A 600 30.29 9.43 24.94
N LEU A 601 29.90 8.56 24.01
CA LEU A 601 28.56 7.92 24.03
C LEU A 601 28.42 6.98 25.21
N MET A 602 29.42 6.13 25.45
CA MET A 602 29.43 5.18 26.55
C MET A 602 29.41 5.87 27.92
N GLU A 603 30.18 6.94 28.09
CA GLU A 603 30.21 7.73 29.33
C GLU A 603 28.85 8.41 29.59
N LYS A 604 28.28 9.06 28.57
CA LYS A 604 26.95 9.66 28.67
C LYS A 604 25.88 8.61 28.93
N PHE A 605 25.95 7.44 28.28
CA PHE A 605 25.03 6.34 28.52
C PHE A 605 25.01 5.90 30.00
N LYS A 606 26.16 5.73 30.62
CA LYS A 606 26.26 5.37 32.05
C LYS A 606 25.58 6.41 32.94
N ILE A 607 25.88 7.68 32.71
CA ILE A 607 25.30 8.81 33.46
C ILE A 607 23.75 8.87 33.26
N LEU A 608 23.28 8.67 32.04
CA LEU A 608 21.85 8.72 31.74
C LEU A 608 21.12 7.52 32.34
N LEU A 609 21.72 6.34 32.36
CA LEU A 609 21.14 5.14 32.98
C LEU A 609 21.01 5.33 34.52
N GLU A 610 22.00 5.91 35.18
CA GLU A 610 21.91 6.26 36.60
C GLU A 610 20.79 7.27 36.86
N LYS A 611 20.67 8.30 36.01
CA LYS A 611 19.58 9.28 36.09
C LYS A 611 18.21 8.67 35.89
N LEU A 612 18.09 7.72 34.94
CA LEU A 612 16.82 7.01 34.68
C LEU A 612 16.40 6.23 35.94
N MET A 613 17.32 5.52 36.58
CA MET A 613 17.02 4.76 37.80
C MET A 613 16.56 5.64 38.97
N LEU A 614 16.92 6.91 38.99
CA LEU A 614 16.53 7.88 40.02
C LEU A 614 15.29 8.72 39.64
N ALA A 615 14.83 8.63 38.38
CA ALA A 615 13.72 9.44 37.87
C ALA A 615 12.38 8.91 38.43
N GLN A 616 11.53 9.82 38.92
CA GLN A 616 10.22 9.50 39.49
C GLN A 616 9.07 9.82 38.55
N ASP A 617 9.29 10.70 37.58
CA ASP A 617 8.31 11.16 36.59
C ASP A 617 8.38 10.26 35.34
N GLU A 618 7.22 9.77 34.88
CA GLU A 618 7.12 8.82 33.79
C GLU A 618 7.53 9.42 32.44
N GLU A 619 7.17 10.68 32.17
CA GLU A 619 7.54 11.40 30.94
C GLU A 619 9.07 11.58 30.87
N ARG A 620 9.66 11.93 32.00
CA ARG A 620 11.12 12.04 32.12
C ARG A 620 11.82 10.68 31.98
N GLN A 621 11.25 9.63 32.54
CA GLN A 621 11.76 8.25 32.35
C GLN A 621 11.75 7.86 30.88
N ALA A 622 10.64 8.11 30.17
CA ALA A 622 10.52 7.81 28.73
C ALA A 622 11.55 8.60 27.91
N SER A 623 11.68 9.88 28.15
CA SER A 623 12.64 10.75 27.46
C SER A 623 14.11 10.33 27.69
N LEU A 624 14.47 9.92 28.92
CA LEU A 624 15.81 9.39 29.22
C LEU A 624 16.05 8.03 28.58
N ALA A 625 15.04 7.16 28.55
CA ALA A 625 15.12 5.85 27.89
C ALA A 625 15.29 6.00 26.37
N ASP A 626 14.57 6.92 25.75
CA ASP A 626 14.74 7.24 24.32
C ASP A 626 16.16 7.74 24.02
N CYS A 627 16.69 8.60 24.88
CA CYS A 627 18.06 9.10 24.75
C CYS A 627 19.10 7.98 24.86
N LEU A 628 18.90 7.02 25.80
CA LEU A 628 19.71 5.81 25.93
C LEU A 628 19.62 4.93 24.69
N ASN A 629 18.40 4.74 24.16
CA ASN A 629 18.16 3.98 22.94
C ASN A 629 18.87 4.62 21.72
N HIS A 630 18.84 5.95 21.60
CA HIS A 630 19.58 6.66 20.56
C HIS A 630 21.09 6.46 20.69
N ALA A 631 21.66 6.48 21.91
CA ALA A 631 23.08 6.23 22.11
C ALA A 631 23.49 4.84 21.62
N VAL A 632 22.70 3.83 21.95
CA VAL A 632 22.89 2.44 21.45
C VAL A 632 22.76 2.37 19.93
N GLY A 633 21.75 3.07 19.38
CA GLY A 633 21.54 3.18 17.94
C GLY A 633 22.72 3.82 17.21
N PHE A 634 23.30 4.88 17.76
CA PHE A 634 24.47 5.55 17.20
C PHE A 634 25.70 4.60 17.14
N ALA A 635 25.98 3.91 18.23
CA ALA A 635 27.04 2.92 18.26
C ALA A 635 26.80 1.78 17.25
N SER A 636 25.54 1.30 17.16
CA SER A 636 25.14 0.29 16.16
C SER A 636 25.40 0.80 14.73
N ARG A 637 25.06 2.05 14.45
CA ARG A 637 25.25 2.66 13.12
C ARG A 637 26.71 2.76 12.70
N THR A 638 27.62 3.10 13.59
CA THR A 638 29.07 3.15 13.26
C THR A 638 29.59 1.78 12.82
N SER A 639 29.02 0.71 13.35
CA SER A 639 29.44 -0.66 13.03
C SER A 639 28.97 -1.13 11.63
N LYS A 640 28.03 -0.43 10.97
CA LYS A 640 27.47 -0.84 9.67
C LYS A 640 28.52 -0.92 8.55
N ALA A 641 29.63 -0.23 8.68
CA ALA A 641 30.75 -0.31 7.76
C ALA A 641 31.44 -1.70 7.75
N PHE A 642 31.28 -2.47 8.81
CA PHE A 642 31.86 -3.80 8.90
C PHE A 642 30.92 -4.86 8.29
N SER A 643 31.47 -5.75 7.49
CA SER A 643 30.72 -6.87 6.89
C SER A 643 30.75 -8.17 7.72
N ASN A 644 31.82 -8.37 8.49
CA ASN A 644 32.06 -9.57 9.29
C ASN A 644 33.15 -9.34 10.36
N LYS A 645 33.39 -10.34 11.21
CA LYS A 645 34.43 -10.31 12.25
C LYS A 645 35.84 -10.00 11.73
N GLN A 646 36.17 -10.53 10.56
CA GLN A 646 37.51 -10.30 10.00
C GLN A 646 37.74 -8.81 9.69
N THR A 647 36.73 -8.11 9.14
CA THR A 647 36.84 -6.66 8.87
C THR A 647 36.96 -5.84 10.15
N VAL A 648 36.31 -6.24 11.23
CA VAL A 648 36.46 -5.60 12.55
C VAL A 648 37.86 -5.80 13.12
N LYS A 649 38.40 -7.01 13.04
CA LYS A 649 39.77 -7.34 13.49
C LYS A 649 40.84 -6.61 12.70
N GLN A 650 40.69 -6.52 11.36
CA GLN A 650 41.62 -5.76 10.50
C GLN A 650 41.69 -4.27 10.86
N CYS A 651 40.61 -3.72 11.43
CA CYS A 651 40.55 -2.34 11.91
C CYS A 651 40.93 -2.20 13.39
N GLY A 652 41.23 -3.27 14.10
CA GLY A 652 41.56 -3.26 15.52
C GLY A 652 40.37 -2.87 16.42
N CYS A 653 39.12 -2.92 15.93
CA CYS A 653 37.96 -2.35 16.62
C CYS A 653 37.20 -3.35 17.50
N SER A 654 37.58 -4.63 17.59
CA SER A 654 36.86 -5.65 18.38
C SER A 654 36.70 -5.23 19.84
N GLU A 655 37.77 -4.78 20.51
CA GLU A 655 37.73 -4.34 21.91
C GLU A 655 36.76 -3.17 22.11
N VAL A 656 36.77 -2.21 21.21
CA VAL A 656 35.90 -1.02 21.32
C VAL A 656 34.42 -1.40 21.30
N TYR A 657 34.01 -2.35 20.48
CA TYR A 657 32.62 -2.82 20.45
C TYR A 657 32.28 -3.79 21.58
N LEU A 658 33.24 -4.52 22.11
CA LEU A 658 33.08 -5.29 23.36
C LEU A 658 32.86 -4.34 24.54
N ASP A 659 33.60 -3.25 24.64
CA ASP A 659 33.41 -2.20 25.66
C ASP A 659 32.00 -1.57 25.54
N CYS A 660 31.52 -1.32 24.32
CA CYS A 660 30.15 -0.86 24.06
C CYS A 660 29.12 -1.88 24.57
N LEU A 661 29.31 -3.18 24.27
CA LEU A 661 28.41 -4.24 24.67
C LEU A 661 28.34 -4.36 26.20
N GLN A 662 29.49 -4.34 26.89
CA GLN A 662 29.56 -4.34 28.35
C GLN A 662 28.89 -3.11 28.97
N THR A 663 28.95 -1.96 28.29
CA THR A 663 28.33 -0.71 28.75
C THR A 663 26.80 -0.71 28.58
N PHE A 664 26.28 -1.31 27.50
CA PHE A 664 24.85 -1.24 27.20
C PHE A 664 24.03 -2.36 27.86
N LEU A 665 24.61 -3.53 28.08
CA LEU A 665 23.92 -4.68 28.68
C LEU A 665 23.29 -4.39 30.07
N PRO A 666 23.90 -3.60 30.98
CA PRO A 666 23.28 -3.30 32.28
C PRO A 666 21.90 -2.61 32.17
N ALA A 667 21.58 -1.97 31.02
CA ALA A 667 20.26 -1.38 30.79
C ALA A 667 19.12 -2.44 30.80
N LEU A 668 19.42 -3.70 30.49
CA LEU A 668 18.45 -4.79 30.55
C LEU A 668 17.98 -5.11 31.98
N SER A 669 18.76 -4.73 33.00
CA SER A 669 18.41 -4.89 34.40
C SER A 669 17.56 -3.75 34.95
N CYS A 670 17.40 -2.65 34.20
CA CYS A 670 16.63 -1.49 34.62
C CYS A 670 15.13 -1.85 34.62
N PRO A 671 14.39 -1.65 35.73
CA PRO A 671 12.96 -1.97 35.79
C PRO A 671 12.08 -0.92 35.10
N LEU A 672 12.63 0.26 34.74
CA LEU A 672 11.91 1.37 34.16
C LEU A 672 12.06 1.35 32.63
N GLN A 673 10.98 1.64 31.89
CA GLN A 673 10.96 1.74 30.43
C GLN A 673 11.61 0.53 29.72
N LYS A 674 11.30 -0.66 30.21
CA LYS A 674 11.92 -1.94 29.77
C LYS A 674 11.87 -2.12 28.26
N ASP A 675 10.74 -1.79 27.62
CA ASP A 675 10.50 -2.04 26.20
C ASP A 675 11.48 -1.28 25.32
N ILE A 676 11.68 0.02 25.63
CA ILE A 676 12.60 0.89 24.90
C ILE A 676 14.04 0.39 25.04
N LEU A 677 14.46 0.08 26.27
CA LEU A 677 15.82 -0.36 26.57
C LEU A 677 16.12 -1.73 25.98
N ARG A 678 15.19 -2.68 26.10
CA ARG A 678 15.31 -4.02 25.52
C ARG A 678 15.42 -3.95 24.00
N SER A 679 14.60 -3.14 23.35
CA SER A 679 14.60 -2.96 21.89
C SER A 679 15.96 -2.43 21.39
N GLY A 680 16.52 -1.43 22.06
CA GLY A 680 17.83 -0.88 21.72
C GLY A 680 18.96 -1.90 21.86
N VAL A 681 19.08 -2.52 23.04
CA VAL A 681 20.14 -3.49 23.32
C VAL A 681 20.02 -4.71 22.41
N ARG A 682 18.82 -5.21 22.17
CA ARG A 682 18.58 -6.33 21.25
C ARG A 682 19.04 -5.99 19.83
N THR A 683 18.70 -4.82 19.32
CA THR A 683 19.12 -4.35 17.99
C THR A 683 20.66 -4.27 17.91
N PHE A 684 21.29 -3.84 18.97
CA PHE A 684 22.76 -3.82 19.05
C PHE A 684 23.35 -5.24 19.07
N LEU A 685 22.78 -6.15 19.85
CA LEU A 685 23.19 -7.57 19.88
C LEU A 685 23.09 -8.22 18.49
N HIS A 686 21.97 -8.02 17.76
CA HIS A 686 21.83 -8.48 16.37
C HIS A 686 23.01 -8.06 15.49
N ARG A 687 23.45 -6.83 15.68
CA ARG A 687 24.58 -6.30 14.91
C ARG A 687 25.91 -6.88 15.39
N MET A 688 26.09 -7.03 16.69
CA MET A 688 27.35 -7.56 17.26
C MET A 688 27.57 -9.04 16.95
N ILE A 689 26.51 -9.82 16.79
CA ILE A 689 26.59 -11.20 16.27
C ILE A 689 27.26 -11.25 14.90
N ILE A 690 27.09 -10.23 14.07
CA ILE A 690 27.75 -10.15 12.76
C ILE A 690 29.19 -9.66 12.90
N CYS A 691 29.44 -8.65 13.76
CA CYS A 691 30.71 -7.98 13.90
C CYS A 691 31.74 -8.74 14.76
N LEU A 692 31.29 -9.37 15.85
CA LEU A 692 32.16 -9.99 16.84
C LEU A 692 32.05 -11.53 16.84
N GLU A 693 31.00 -12.06 16.24
CA GLU A 693 30.72 -13.51 16.15
C GLU A 693 30.81 -14.22 17.53
N GLU A 694 31.68 -15.20 17.73
CA GLU A 694 31.75 -15.99 18.94
C GLU A 694 32.08 -15.17 20.21
N GLU A 695 32.66 -13.98 20.05
CA GLU A 695 33.00 -13.11 21.17
C GLU A 695 31.76 -12.52 21.87
N VAL A 696 30.59 -12.58 21.23
CA VAL A 696 29.30 -12.17 21.82
C VAL A 696 28.69 -13.28 22.69
N LEU A 697 29.01 -14.56 22.43
CA LEU A 697 28.35 -15.69 23.06
C LEU A 697 28.40 -15.68 24.61
N PRO A 698 29.46 -15.22 25.29
CA PRO A 698 29.47 -15.14 26.75
C PRO A 698 28.41 -14.21 27.35
N PHE A 699 27.92 -13.26 26.58
CA PHE A 699 26.94 -12.27 27.05
C PHE A 699 25.48 -12.68 26.81
N ILE A 700 25.26 -13.66 25.94
CA ILE A 700 23.92 -14.09 25.51
C ILE A 700 23.09 -14.70 26.63
N PRO A 701 23.61 -15.58 27.50
CA PRO A 701 22.83 -16.19 28.59
C PRO A 701 22.23 -15.13 29.53
N SER A 702 23.05 -14.20 30.02
CA SER A 702 22.60 -13.13 30.91
C SER A 702 21.63 -12.18 30.25
N ALA A 703 21.89 -11.81 29.00
CA ALA A 703 20.96 -10.96 28.21
C ALA A 703 19.60 -11.65 28.02
N SER A 704 19.60 -12.94 27.70
CA SER A 704 18.38 -13.74 27.51
C SER A 704 17.55 -13.87 28.79
N GLU A 705 18.19 -14.08 29.94
CA GLU A 705 17.53 -14.15 31.26
C GLU A 705 16.76 -12.83 31.54
N HIS A 706 17.40 -11.70 31.33
CA HIS A 706 16.76 -10.40 31.55
C HIS A 706 15.64 -10.10 30.51
N MET A 707 15.77 -10.55 29.27
CA MET A 707 14.76 -10.36 28.23
C MET A 707 13.53 -11.25 28.41
N LEU A 708 13.69 -12.42 29.05
CA LEU A 708 12.56 -13.32 29.32
C LEU A 708 11.82 -12.99 30.63
N LYS A 709 12.39 -12.14 31.48
CA LYS A 709 11.76 -11.77 32.74
C LYS A 709 10.63 -10.79 32.53
N ASP A 710 9.40 -11.12 32.97
CA ASP A 710 8.21 -10.24 32.86
C ASP A 710 8.00 -9.72 31.42
N CYS A 711 8.05 -10.63 30.42
CA CYS A 711 7.92 -10.28 29.02
C CYS A 711 6.47 -10.33 28.54
N GLU A 712 6.16 -9.48 27.57
CA GLU A 712 4.90 -9.42 26.85
C GLU A 712 5.01 -10.08 25.45
N ALA A 713 3.89 -10.23 24.75
CA ALA A 713 3.86 -10.84 23.43
C ALA A 713 4.84 -10.18 22.44
N LYS A 714 4.91 -8.86 22.45
CA LYS A 714 5.82 -8.08 21.61
C LYS A 714 7.29 -8.34 21.93
N ASP A 715 7.65 -8.39 23.21
CA ASP A 715 9.03 -8.69 23.64
C ASP A 715 9.51 -10.04 23.09
N LEU A 716 8.66 -11.07 23.21
CA LEU A 716 8.95 -12.41 22.70
C LEU A 716 9.05 -12.43 21.18
N GLN A 717 8.14 -11.77 20.47
CA GLN A 717 8.16 -11.67 19.00
C GLN A 717 9.45 -11.02 18.49
N GLU A 718 9.99 -10.08 19.25
CA GLU A 718 11.21 -9.37 18.90
C GLU A 718 12.48 -10.09 19.40
N PHE A 719 12.39 -10.87 20.48
CA PHE A 719 13.52 -11.65 21.02
C PHE A 719 13.79 -12.93 20.23
N ILE A 720 12.75 -13.64 19.80
CA ILE A 720 12.90 -14.91 19.06
C ILE A 720 13.78 -14.78 17.80
N PRO A 721 13.68 -13.73 16.96
CA PRO A 721 14.58 -13.52 15.82
C PRO A 721 16.06 -13.43 16.21
N LEU A 722 16.39 -12.87 17.38
CA LEU A 722 17.77 -12.84 17.89
C LEU A 722 18.27 -14.26 18.16
N ILE A 723 17.47 -15.08 18.83
CA ILE A 723 17.81 -16.48 19.14
C ILE A 723 17.90 -17.29 17.85
N ASN A 724 17.01 -17.06 16.89
CA ASN A 724 17.08 -17.70 15.58
C ASN A 724 18.38 -17.34 14.83
N GLN A 725 18.81 -16.08 14.88
CA GLN A 725 20.07 -15.65 14.27
C GLN A 725 21.27 -16.37 14.91
N ILE A 726 21.32 -16.42 16.25
CA ILE A 726 22.36 -17.12 17.01
C ILE A 726 22.37 -18.59 16.64
N THR A 727 21.21 -19.24 16.66
CA THR A 727 21.02 -20.65 16.36
C THR A 727 21.49 -21.02 14.95
N ALA A 728 21.06 -20.23 13.95
CA ALA A 728 21.42 -20.47 12.55
C ALA A 728 22.90 -20.21 12.28
N LYS A 729 23.52 -19.23 12.96
CA LYS A 729 24.93 -18.87 12.73
C LYS A 729 25.90 -19.82 13.44
N PHE A 730 25.68 -20.10 14.72
CA PHE A 730 26.65 -20.84 15.54
C PHE A 730 26.34 -22.33 15.68
N LYS A 731 25.13 -22.75 15.32
CA LYS A 731 24.73 -24.17 15.30
C LYS A 731 25.12 -24.91 16.59
N ILE A 732 25.88 -26.00 16.45
CA ILE A 732 26.25 -26.88 17.57
C ILE A 732 26.97 -26.14 18.71
N GLN A 733 27.67 -25.04 18.47
CA GLN A 733 28.39 -24.27 19.48
C GLN A 733 27.46 -23.70 20.57
N VAL A 734 26.21 -23.38 20.21
CA VAL A 734 25.21 -22.83 21.13
C VAL A 734 24.26 -23.88 21.68
N SER A 735 24.43 -25.14 21.35
CA SER A 735 23.59 -26.24 21.83
C SER A 735 23.47 -26.29 23.37
N PRO A 736 24.54 -26.14 24.17
CA PRO A 736 24.42 -26.12 25.63
C PRO A 736 23.57 -24.95 26.15
N PHE A 737 23.71 -23.79 25.56
CA PHE A 737 22.91 -22.62 25.90
C PHE A 737 21.43 -22.84 25.53
N LEU A 738 21.16 -23.29 24.29
CA LEU A 738 19.80 -23.57 23.84
C LEU A 738 19.14 -24.67 24.69
N GLN A 739 19.89 -25.68 25.10
CA GLN A 739 19.40 -26.75 25.97
C GLN A 739 18.86 -26.21 27.30
N GLN A 740 19.53 -25.20 27.87
CA GLN A 740 19.12 -24.57 29.13
C GLN A 740 17.97 -23.58 28.92
N MET A 741 17.98 -22.83 27.82
CA MET A 741 17.03 -21.75 27.57
C MET A 741 15.72 -22.26 26.95
N PHE A 742 15.71 -23.43 26.33
CA PHE A 742 14.58 -23.91 25.51
C PHE A 742 13.25 -23.92 26.30
N MET A 743 13.21 -24.61 27.44
CA MET A 743 11.99 -24.67 28.24
C MET A 743 11.61 -23.33 28.89
N PRO A 744 12.52 -22.52 29.45
CA PRO A 744 12.20 -21.17 29.90
C PRO A 744 11.56 -20.28 28.81
N LEU A 745 12.07 -20.32 27.57
CA LEU A 745 11.48 -19.58 26.45
C LEU A 745 10.07 -20.11 26.12
N LEU A 746 9.89 -21.42 26.06
CA LEU A 746 8.57 -22.01 25.79
C LEU A 746 7.55 -21.68 26.88
N HIS A 747 7.95 -21.73 28.14
CA HIS A 747 7.08 -21.37 29.26
C HIS A 747 6.63 -19.90 29.15
N ALA A 748 7.55 -19.00 28.86
CA ALA A 748 7.20 -17.58 28.63
C ALA A 748 6.21 -17.40 27.45
N ILE A 749 6.44 -18.11 26.35
CA ILE A 749 5.53 -18.06 25.18
C ILE A 749 4.13 -18.59 25.56
N PHE A 750 4.07 -19.75 26.21
CA PHE A 750 2.77 -20.36 26.56
C PHE A 750 2.03 -19.57 27.64
N GLU A 751 2.73 -18.98 28.59
CA GLU A 751 2.14 -18.11 29.59
C GLU A 751 1.41 -16.92 28.92
N VAL A 752 2.05 -16.28 27.96
CA VAL A 752 1.45 -15.17 27.21
C VAL A 752 0.30 -15.64 26.32
N LEU A 753 0.43 -16.78 25.64
CA LEU A 753 -0.61 -17.33 24.76
C LEU A 753 -1.86 -17.76 25.51
N LEU A 754 -1.72 -18.24 26.76
CA LEU A 754 -2.81 -18.71 27.62
C LEU A 754 -3.53 -17.58 28.37
N ARG A 755 -3.01 -16.37 28.42
CA ARG A 755 -3.70 -15.22 29.04
C ARG A 755 -5.06 -15.02 28.39
N PRO A 756 -6.16 -14.87 29.16
CA PRO A 756 -7.47 -14.59 28.61
C PRO A 756 -7.43 -13.28 27.81
N ALA A 757 -8.02 -13.26 26.63
CA ALA A 757 -8.29 -12.04 25.88
C ALA A 757 -9.79 -11.69 26.06
N GLU A 758 -10.12 -10.41 26.09
CA GLU A 758 -11.53 -9.99 26.03
C GLU A 758 -12.13 -10.36 24.67
N ASP A 759 -13.40 -10.81 24.67
CA ASP A 759 -14.07 -11.44 23.50
C ASP A 759 -14.09 -10.60 22.20
N ASN A 760 -13.71 -9.31 22.25
CA ASN A 760 -13.70 -8.40 21.10
C ASN A 760 -12.35 -7.73 20.82
N ASP A 761 -11.26 -8.11 21.50
CA ASP A 761 -9.94 -7.52 21.27
C ASP A 761 -9.21 -8.17 20.07
N GLN A 762 -9.48 -7.62 18.88
CA GLN A 762 -8.81 -8.05 17.64
C GLN A 762 -7.30 -7.82 17.67
N SER A 763 -6.81 -6.80 18.42
CA SER A 763 -5.38 -6.52 18.52
C SER A 763 -4.67 -7.62 19.31
N ALA A 764 -5.21 -8.01 20.45
CA ALA A 764 -4.66 -9.10 21.26
C ALA A 764 -4.69 -10.46 20.52
N ALA A 765 -5.75 -10.70 19.73
CA ALA A 765 -5.83 -11.90 18.90
C ALA A 765 -4.75 -11.93 17.82
N LEU A 766 -4.50 -10.80 17.15
CA LEU A 766 -3.43 -10.67 16.15
C LEU A 766 -2.04 -10.82 16.77
N GLU A 767 -1.79 -10.21 17.93
CA GLU A 767 -0.53 -10.35 18.65
C GLU A 767 -0.25 -11.82 19.02
N LYS A 768 -1.24 -12.54 19.50
CA LYS A 768 -1.13 -13.98 19.80
C LYS A 768 -0.87 -14.80 18.53
N GLN A 769 -1.50 -14.45 17.42
CA GLN A 769 -1.24 -15.10 16.14
C GLN A 769 0.21 -14.89 15.69
N MET A 770 0.71 -13.66 15.78
CA MET A 770 2.09 -13.33 15.44
C MET A 770 3.10 -14.03 16.36
N LEU A 771 2.79 -14.14 17.67
CA LEU A 771 3.62 -14.88 18.62
C LEU A 771 3.67 -16.39 18.31
N ARG A 772 2.53 -17.01 17.92
CA ARG A 772 2.51 -18.40 17.46
C ARG A 772 3.38 -18.60 16.22
N ARG A 773 3.31 -17.69 15.25
CA ARG A 773 4.20 -17.73 14.06
C ARG A 773 5.68 -17.66 14.47
N SER A 774 6.03 -16.77 15.39
CA SER A 774 7.40 -16.64 15.90
C SER A 774 7.85 -17.92 16.63
N TYR A 775 6.99 -18.53 17.43
CA TYR A 775 7.24 -19.80 18.09
C TYR A 775 7.54 -20.92 17.09
N PHE A 776 6.72 -21.09 16.07
CA PHE A 776 6.97 -22.11 15.05
C PHE A 776 8.23 -21.80 14.22
N ALA A 777 8.52 -20.53 13.93
CA ALA A 777 9.77 -20.13 13.29
C ALA A 777 11.01 -20.50 14.14
N PHE A 778 10.92 -20.39 15.45
CA PHE A 778 11.98 -20.84 16.37
C PHE A 778 12.19 -22.36 16.28
N LEU A 779 11.13 -23.15 16.38
CA LEU A 779 11.23 -24.61 16.25
C LEU A 779 11.77 -25.03 14.87
N GLN A 780 11.33 -24.35 13.81
CA GLN A 780 11.84 -24.57 12.44
C GLN A 780 13.35 -24.28 12.38
N THR A 781 13.82 -23.20 13.03
CA THR A 781 15.25 -22.86 13.03
C THR A 781 16.07 -23.90 13.79
N VAL A 782 15.61 -24.35 14.95
CA VAL A 782 16.28 -25.39 15.75
C VAL A 782 16.39 -26.71 14.97
N THR A 783 15.27 -27.16 14.38
CA THR A 783 15.25 -28.40 13.60
C THR A 783 16.04 -28.29 12.29
N GLY A 784 15.92 -27.15 11.59
CA GLY A 784 16.62 -26.87 10.34
C GLY A 784 18.13 -26.70 10.49
N SER A 785 18.59 -26.24 11.65
CA SER A 785 20.03 -26.09 11.97
C SER A 785 20.71 -27.41 12.44
N GLY A 786 19.97 -28.50 12.43
CA GLY A 786 20.49 -29.82 12.84
C GLY A 786 20.61 -29.99 14.35
N MET A 787 19.84 -29.23 15.13
CA MET A 787 19.86 -29.27 16.60
C MET A 787 18.60 -29.89 17.21
N SER A 788 17.98 -30.83 16.53
CA SER A 788 16.79 -31.55 17.03
C SER A 788 17.03 -32.23 18.38
N GLU A 789 18.29 -32.55 18.73
CA GLU A 789 18.67 -33.09 20.04
C GLU A 789 18.35 -32.15 21.21
N VAL A 790 18.36 -30.82 20.96
CA VAL A 790 17.93 -29.83 21.95
C VAL A 790 16.48 -30.08 22.37
N ILE A 791 15.62 -30.47 21.43
CA ILE A 791 14.22 -30.83 21.70
C ILE A 791 14.18 -32.21 22.38
N ALA A 792 14.85 -33.21 21.80
CA ALA A 792 14.84 -34.59 22.30
C ALA A 792 15.32 -34.74 23.76
N ASN A 793 16.26 -33.89 24.18
CA ASN A 793 16.83 -33.90 25.51
C ASN A 793 16.03 -33.16 26.60
N GLN A 794 14.83 -32.60 26.27
CA GLN A 794 14.00 -31.91 27.25
C GLN A 794 13.14 -32.82 28.13
N GLY A 795 13.27 -34.14 27.98
CA GLY A 795 12.45 -35.17 28.67
C GLY A 795 11.16 -35.50 27.91
N ALA A 796 10.69 -36.73 28.06
CA ALA A 796 9.60 -37.26 27.24
C ALA A 796 8.31 -36.40 27.27
N GLU A 797 7.89 -35.94 28.44
CA GLU A 797 6.69 -35.12 28.62
C GLU A 797 6.78 -33.75 27.87
N ASN A 798 7.93 -33.10 27.96
CA ASN A 798 8.14 -31.80 27.29
C ASN A 798 8.25 -31.98 25.78
N VAL A 799 8.89 -33.04 25.31
CA VAL A 799 8.95 -33.40 23.87
C VAL A 799 7.54 -33.63 23.34
N GLU A 800 6.72 -34.41 24.05
CA GLU A 800 5.32 -34.66 23.64
C GLU A 800 4.51 -33.36 23.58
N ARG A 801 4.63 -32.50 24.59
CA ARG A 801 3.96 -31.17 24.57
C ARG A 801 4.35 -30.34 23.36
N VAL A 802 5.63 -30.25 23.03
CA VAL A 802 6.12 -29.52 21.85
C VAL A 802 5.54 -30.13 20.57
N LEU A 803 5.58 -31.44 20.42
CA LEU A 803 5.07 -32.13 19.25
C LEU A 803 3.54 -31.93 19.09
N VAL A 804 2.80 -31.99 20.19
CA VAL A 804 1.33 -31.71 20.18
C VAL A 804 1.04 -30.28 19.74
N THR A 805 1.79 -29.27 20.20
CA THR A 805 1.58 -27.89 19.74
C THR A 805 1.87 -27.70 18.26
N VAL A 806 2.83 -28.43 17.68
CA VAL A 806 3.10 -28.40 16.24
C VAL A 806 1.96 -29.06 15.46
N ILE A 807 1.39 -30.16 15.95
CA ILE A 807 0.21 -30.80 15.33
C ILE A 807 -1.00 -29.85 15.38
N GLN A 808 -1.25 -29.23 16.56
CA GLN A 808 -2.32 -28.24 16.69
C GLN A 808 -2.13 -27.04 15.73
N GLY A 809 -0.88 -26.55 15.61
CA GLY A 809 -0.54 -25.49 14.66
C GLY A 809 -0.76 -25.90 13.20
N ALA A 810 -0.56 -27.16 12.87
CA ALA A 810 -0.78 -27.68 11.52
C ALA A 810 -2.27 -27.87 11.17
N VAL A 811 -3.12 -28.19 12.15
CA VAL A 811 -4.51 -28.64 11.92
C VAL A 811 -5.55 -27.64 12.43
N GLU A 812 -5.36 -27.07 13.61
CA GLU A 812 -6.43 -26.35 14.32
C GLU A 812 -6.43 -24.84 14.08
N TYR A 813 -5.25 -24.22 13.83
CA TYR A 813 -5.18 -22.78 13.64
C TYR A 813 -5.47 -22.39 12.20
N PRO A 814 -6.41 -21.45 11.94
CA PRO A 814 -6.74 -20.96 10.61
C PRO A 814 -5.69 -19.94 10.12
N ASP A 815 -4.43 -20.35 10.08
CA ASP A 815 -3.27 -19.53 9.71
C ASP A 815 -2.37 -20.31 8.74
N PRO A 816 -2.50 -20.12 7.44
CA PRO A 816 -1.74 -20.86 6.44
C PRO A 816 -0.22 -20.73 6.56
N ILE A 817 0.28 -19.59 7.08
CA ILE A 817 1.71 -19.38 7.31
C ILE A 817 2.21 -20.27 8.47
N ALA A 818 1.46 -20.31 9.56
CA ALA A 818 1.76 -21.19 10.70
C ALA A 818 1.64 -22.67 10.30
N GLN A 819 0.58 -23.05 9.60
CA GLN A 819 0.35 -24.41 9.10
C GLN A 819 1.51 -24.90 8.22
N LYS A 820 1.91 -24.09 7.24
CA LYS A 820 3.07 -24.37 6.39
C LYS A 820 4.33 -24.63 7.22
N THR A 821 4.62 -23.73 8.18
CA THR A 821 5.80 -23.84 9.03
C THR A 821 5.75 -25.12 9.88
N CYS A 822 4.59 -25.47 10.43
CA CYS A 822 4.41 -26.71 11.20
C CYS A 822 4.68 -27.95 10.34
N PHE A 823 4.17 -28.03 9.11
CA PHE A 823 4.47 -29.16 8.22
C PHE A 823 5.96 -29.24 7.84
N ILE A 824 6.64 -28.10 7.67
CA ILE A 824 8.10 -28.09 7.46
C ILE A 824 8.82 -28.68 8.70
N ILE A 825 8.41 -28.32 9.92
CA ILE A 825 8.97 -28.87 11.16
C ILE A 825 8.72 -30.37 11.22
N LEU A 826 7.48 -30.82 11.00
CA LEU A 826 7.10 -32.23 11.03
C LEU A 826 7.88 -33.04 9.99
N SER A 827 7.97 -32.55 8.76
CA SER A 827 8.77 -33.16 7.70
C SER A 827 10.24 -33.31 8.11
N LYS A 828 10.81 -32.26 8.74
CA LYS A 828 12.21 -32.27 9.19
C LYS A 828 12.44 -33.23 10.35
N LEU A 829 11.51 -33.27 11.30
CA LEU A 829 11.57 -34.24 12.41
C LEU A 829 11.44 -35.68 11.90
N VAL A 830 10.57 -35.95 10.94
CA VAL A 830 10.47 -37.26 10.29
C VAL A 830 11.76 -37.61 9.55
N GLU A 831 12.38 -36.66 8.87
CA GLU A 831 13.69 -36.85 8.24
C GLU A 831 14.77 -37.25 9.24
N LEU A 832 14.81 -36.63 10.41
CA LEU A 832 15.84 -36.85 11.44
C LEU A 832 15.54 -38.06 12.34
N TRP A 833 14.28 -38.21 12.78
CA TRP A 833 13.86 -39.19 13.81
C TRP A 833 13.02 -40.36 13.29
N GLY A 834 12.55 -40.29 12.03
CA GLY A 834 11.65 -41.31 11.45
C GLY A 834 12.33 -42.65 11.11
N GLY A 835 13.66 -42.75 11.25
CA GLY A 835 14.41 -43.97 11.03
C GLY A 835 14.35 -44.95 12.23
N LYS A 836 15.04 -46.09 12.12
CA LYS A 836 15.09 -47.14 13.18
C LYS A 836 15.82 -46.65 14.44
N ASP A 837 16.71 -45.67 14.29
CA ASP A 837 17.53 -45.12 15.37
C ASP A 837 16.92 -43.85 15.98
N GLY A 838 15.68 -43.54 15.68
CA GLY A 838 14.97 -42.39 16.23
C GLY A 838 14.56 -42.55 17.70
N PRO A 839 14.07 -41.47 18.35
CA PRO A 839 13.57 -41.49 19.71
C PRO A 839 12.45 -42.54 19.88
N VAL A 840 12.46 -43.21 21.04
CA VAL A 840 11.46 -44.22 21.37
C VAL A 840 10.05 -43.64 21.34
N GLY A 841 9.12 -44.31 20.65
CA GLY A 841 7.73 -43.83 20.51
C GLY A 841 7.49 -42.86 19.35
N PHE A 842 8.52 -42.29 18.71
CA PHE A 842 8.32 -41.33 17.61
C PHE A 842 7.72 -42.00 16.38
N ALA A 843 8.03 -43.24 16.08
CA ALA A 843 7.41 -44.00 14.99
C ALA A 843 5.89 -44.13 15.18
N ASP A 844 5.44 -44.42 16.39
CA ASP A 844 4.02 -44.45 16.73
C ASP A 844 3.37 -43.07 16.60
N PHE A 845 4.07 -42.00 17.00
CA PHE A 845 3.63 -40.64 16.88
C PHE A 845 3.44 -40.24 15.41
N VAL A 846 4.32 -40.67 14.50
CA VAL A 846 4.17 -40.44 13.06
C VAL A 846 2.83 -40.98 12.57
N TYR A 847 2.50 -42.21 12.89
CA TYR A 847 1.26 -42.83 12.40
C TYR A 847 0.00 -42.34 13.11
N LYS A 848 0.08 -42.07 14.41
CA LYS A 848 -1.08 -41.63 15.22
C LYS A 848 -1.40 -40.17 15.07
N HIS A 849 -0.42 -39.30 14.74
CA HIS A 849 -0.61 -37.84 14.75
C HIS A 849 -0.16 -37.15 13.46
N ILE A 850 1.02 -37.44 12.90
CA ILE A 850 1.54 -36.72 11.75
C ILE A 850 0.80 -37.12 10.48
N VAL A 851 0.59 -38.40 10.23
CA VAL A 851 -0.19 -38.89 9.08
C VAL A 851 -1.60 -38.31 9.13
N PRO A 852 -2.37 -38.44 10.22
CA PRO A 852 -3.69 -37.82 10.32
C PRO A 852 -3.68 -36.29 10.08
N ALA A 853 -2.70 -35.56 10.60
CA ALA A 853 -2.60 -34.12 10.41
C ALA A 853 -2.51 -33.73 8.93
N CYS A 854 -1.76 -34.51 8.12
CA CYS A 854 -1.62 -34.25 6.69
C CYS A 854 -2.93 -34.40 5.90
N PHE A 855 -3.89 -35.19 6.39
CA PHE A 855 -5.20 -35.35 5.78
C PHE A 855 -6.27 -34.45 6.40
N LEU A 856 -6.23 -34.23 7.71
CA LEU A 856 -7.25 -33.42 8.42
C LEU A 856 -7.12 -31.92 8.14
N ALA A 857 -5.89 -31.39 8.05
CA ALA A 857 -5.70 -29.95 7.80
C ALA A 857 -6.35 -29.51 6.47
N PRO A 858 -6.14 -30.18 5.34
CA PRO A 858 -6.77 -29.79 4.07
C PRO A 858 -8.30 -29.94 4.03
N LEU A 859 -8.88 -30.71 4.96
CA LEU A 859 -10.35 -30.91 5.04
C LEU A 859 -11.07 -29.85 5.88
N LYS A 860 -10.36 -28.99 6.60
CA LYS A 860 -10.96 -27.91 7.39
C LYS A 860 -11.59 -26.85 6.47
N GLN A 861 -12.73 -26.32 6.84
CA GLN A 861 -13.38 -25.21 6.10
C GLN A 861 -12.50 -23.95 5.99
N THR A 862 -11.62 -23.76 6.95
CA THR A 862 -10.67 -22.63 6.98
C THR A 862 -9.48 -22.82 6.04
N PHE A 863 -9.32 -24.01 5.42
CA PHE A 863 -8.23 -24.31 4.49
C PHE A 863 -8.63 -23.98 3.05
N ASP A 864 -8.65 -22.68 2.73
CA ASP A 864 -9.10 -22.19 1.42
C ASP A 864 -7.99 -22.29 0.36
N LEU A 865 -8.18 -23.16 -0.61
CA LEU A 865 -7.24 -23.35 -1.73
C LEU A 865 -7.24 -22.20 -2.77
N ALA A 866 -8.13 -21.20 -2.65
CA ALA A 866 -8.04 -19.98 -3.42
C ALA A 866 -6.91 -19.06 -2.90
N ASP A 867 -6.53 -19.20 -1.62
CA ASP A 867 -5.39 -18.48 -1.05
C ASP A 867 -4.05 -19.14 -1.42
N ALA A 868 -3.12 -18.33 -1.96
CA ALA A 868 -1.79 -18.78 -2.36
C ALA A 868 -0.95 -19.35 -1.20
N GLN A 869 -1.11 -18.84 0.03
CA GLN A 869 -0.39 -19.34 1.20
C GLN A 869 -0.91 -20.71 1.62
N THR A 870 -2.20 -20.95 1.53
CA THR A 870 -2.84 -22.24 1.79
C THR A 870 -2.37 -23.31 0.79
N VAL A 871 -2.21 -22.94 -0.49
CA VAL A 871 -1.63 -23.83 -1.51
C VAL A 871 -0.18 -24.22 -1.17
N LEU A 872 0.59 -23.29 -0.57
CA LEU A 872 1.95 -23.61 -0.08
C LEU A 872 1.91 -24.55 1.13
N ALA A 873 0.97 -24.37 2.05
CA ALA A 873 0.79 -25.29 3.18
C ALA A 873 0.44 -26.71 2.70
N LEU A 874 -0.47 -26.84 1.72
CA LEU A 874 -0.78 -28.12 1.08
C LEU A 874 0.45 -28.76 0.43
N SER A 875 1.30 -27.94 -0.19
CA SER A 875 2.56 -28.43 -0.76
C SER A 875 3.48 -29.03 0.32
N GLU A 876 3.51 -28.47 1.52
CA GLU A 876 4.31 -28.99 2.63
C GLU A 876 3.66 -30.24 3.27
N CYS A 877 2.33 -30.38 3.26
CA CYS A 877 1.67 -31.64 3.59
C CYS A 877 2.16 -32.79 2.67
N ALA A 878 2.21 -32.52 1.35
CA ALA A 878 2.70 -33.49 0.39
C ALA A 878 4.18 -33.86 0.64
N VAL A 879 5.02 -32.86 0.97
CA VAL A 879 6.43 -33.09 1.31
C VAL A 879 6.53 -33.95 2.56
N THR A 880 5.72 -33.70 3.58
CA THR A 880 5.71 -34.46 4.85
C THR A 880 5.33 -35.92 4.59
N LEU A 881 4.25 -36.20 3.86
CA LEU A 881 3.86 -37.57 3.52
C LEU A 881 4.95 -38.29 2.70
N LYS A 882 5.56 -37.58 1.76
CA LYS A 882 6.67 -38.11 0.96
C LYS A 882 7.88 -38.43 1.82
N THR A 883 8.22 -37.59 2.79
CA THR A 883 9.32 -37.81 3.73
C THR A 883 9.05 -39.01 4.63
N ILE A 884 7.80 -39.18 5.11
CA ILE A 884 7.37 -40.36 5.87
C ILE A 884 7.60 -41.65 5.04
N HIS A 885 7.13 -41.64 3.78
CA HIS A 885 7.33 -42.77 2.89
C HIS A 885 8.81 -43.07 2.65
N LEU A 886 9.64 -42.06 2.43
CA LEU A 886 11.09 -42.23 2.23
C LEU A 886 11.80 -42.83 3.48
N ARG A 887 11.36 -42.49 4.69
CA ARG A 887 11.97 -42.93 5.94
C ARG A 887 11.45 -44.26 6.47
N ARG A 888 10.13 -44.54 6.23
CA ARG A 888 9.46 -45.76 6.73
C ARG A 888 9.31 -46.83 5.64
N GLY A 889 9.49 -46.46 4.38
CA GLY A 889 9.44 -47.39 3.25
C GLY A 889 8.07 -48.07 3.07
N PRO A 890 8.07 -49.40 2.78
CA PRO A 890 6.84 -50.16 2.53
C PRO A 890 5.85 -50.17 3.69
N GLU A 891 6.31 -50.06 4.93
CA GLU A 891 5.46 -49.95 6.13
C GLU A 891 4.47 -48.81 6.06
N CYS A 892 4.92 -47.65 5.59
CA CYS A 892 4.06 -46.47 5.40
C CYS A 892 2.95 -46.75 4.39
N VAL A 893 3.28 -47.37 3.25
CA VAL A 893 2.32 -47.69 2.21
C VAL A 893 1.29 -48.72 2.72
N GLN A 894 1.77 -49.74 3.42
CA GLN A 894 0.90 -50.78 3.99
C GLN A 894 -0.06 -50.17 5.04
N TYR A 895 0.40 -49.30 5.92
CA TYR A 895 -0.45 -48.61 6.89
C TYR A 895 -1.52 -47.74 6.20
N LEU A 896 -1.13 -46.97 5.18
CA LEU A 896 -2.08 -46.14 4.43
C LEU A 896 -3.12 -46.99 3.68
N GLN A 897 -2.69 -48.12 3.07
CA GLN A 897 -3.55 -48.96 2.26
C GLN A 897 -4.50 -49.84 3.09
N GLN A 898 -4.04 -50.34 4.24
CA GLN A 898 -4.77 -51.38 4.99
C GLN A 898 -5.48 -50.86 6.23
N GLU A 899 -4.98 -49.75 6.81
CA GLU A 899 -5.47 -49.25 8.08
C GLU A 899 -6.07 -47.84 7.94
N TYR A 900 -5.29 -46.84 7.55
CA TYR A 900 -5.66 -45.45 7.70
C TYR A 900 -6.69 -44.98 6.66
N LEU A 901 -6.43 -45.12 5.36
CA LEU A 901 -7.35 -44.67 4.33
C LEU A 901 -8.68 -45.46 4.33
N PRO A 902 -8.68 -46.79 4.56
CA PRO A 902 -9.94 -47.50 4.73
C PRO A 902 -10.74 -47.02 5.96
N SER A 903 -10.08 -46.62 7.07
CA SER A 903 -10.76 -46.06 8.24
C SER A 903 -11.49 -44.75 7.94
N LEU A 904 -11.02 -44.02 6.94
CA LEU A 904 -11.64 -42.80 6.41
C LEU A 904 -12.70 -43.08 5.33
N GLN A 905 -13.07 -44.35 5.10
CA GLN A 905 -14.05 -44.77 4.08
C GLN A 905 -13.73 -44.32 2.64
N VAL A 906 -12.43 -44.17 2.32
CA VAL A 906 -11.97 -43.84 0.97
C VAL A 906 -12.14 -45.07 0.06
N ALA A 907 -12.60 -44.83 -1.18
CA ALA A 907 -12.78 -45.91 -2.17
C ALA A 907 -11.46 -46.63 -2.52
N PRO A 908 -11.47 -47.96 -2.66
CA PRO A 908 -10.25 -48.75 -2.90
C PRO A 908 -9.44 -48.28 -4.12
N GLU A 909 -10.09 -47.80 -5.17
CA GLU A 909 -9.46 -47.26 -6.37
C GLU A 909 -8.64 -46.01 -6.07
N ILE A 910 -9.21 -45.09 -5.29
CA ILE A 910 -8.55 -43.85 -4.87
C ILE A 910 -7.36 -44.14 -3.95
N ILE A 911 -7.51 -45.14 -3.05
CA ILE A 911 -6.41 -45.60 -2.18
C ILE A 911 -5.24 -46.09 -3.01
N GLN A 912 -5.52 -46.85 -4.04
CA GLN A 912 -4.49 -47.40 -4.94
C GLN A 912 -3.79 -46.28 -5.71
N GLU A 913 -4.56 -45.36 -6.32
CA GLU A 913 -4.00 -44.19 -7.04
C GLU A 913 -3.13 -43.31 -6.12
N PHE A 914 -3.60 -43.03 -4.89
CA PHE A 914 -2.88 -42.25 -3.89
C PHE A 914 -1.53 -42.91 -3.58
N CYS A 915 -1.54 -44.20 -3.26
CA CYS A 915 -0.32 -44.93 -2.94
C CYS A 915 0.66 -45.02 -4.13
N GLN A 916 0.15 -45.14 -5.33
CA GLN A 916 0.98 -45.09 -6.56
C GLN A 916 1.60 -43.71 -6.75
N ALA A 917 0.82 -42.63 -6.58
CA ALA A 917 1.32 -41.27 -6.67
C ALA A 917 2.37 -40.97 -5.59
N LEU A 918 2.16 -41.46 -4.35
CA LEU A 918 3.11 -41.30 -3.24
C LEU A 918 4.45 -42.00 -3.53
N GLN A 919 4.44 -43.15 -4.22
CA GLN A 919 5.65 -43.92 -4.55
C GLN A 919 6.45 -43.34 -5.73
N GLN A 920 5.86 -42.41 -6.54
CA GLN A 920 6.58 -41.80 -7.66
C GLN A 920 7.83 -41.07 -7.19
N PRO A 921 8.96 -41.14 -7.90
CA PRO A 921 10.21 -40.50 -7.49
C PRO A 921 10.09 -38.97 -7.40
N ASP A 922 9.36 -38.37 -8.35
CA ASP A 922 9.22 -36.90 -8.40
C ASP A 922 8.14 -36.41 -7.42
N ALA A 923 8.58 -35.62 -6.45
CA ALA A 923 7.70 -34.98 -5.46
C ALA A 923 6.68 -34.00 -6.09
N LYS A 924 6.98 -33.45 -7.29
CA LYS A 924 6.04 -32.56 -7.98
C LYS A 924 4.80 -33.29 -8.46
N VAL A 925 4.95 -34.54 -8.91
CA VAL A 925 3.83 -35.38 -9.34
C VAL A 925 2.87 -35.61 -8.18
N PHE A 926 3.38 -35.96 -7.00
CA PHE A 926 2.55 -36.18 -5.82
C PHE A 926 1.90 -34.90 -5.31
N LYS A 927 2.62 -33.77 -5.34
CA LYS A 927 2.06 -32.44 -5.00
C LYS A 927 0.89 -32.08 -5.92
N ASN A 928 1.04 -32.27 -7.23
CA ASN A 928 -0.02 -31.99 -8.19
C ASN A 928 -1.21 -32.96 -8.01
N TYR A 929 -0.94 -34.21 -7.72
CA TYR A 929 -1.97 -35.20 -7.41
C TYR A 929 -2.81 -34.77 -6.20
N LEU A 930 -2.17 -34.41 -5.08
CA LEU A 930 -2.86 -33.93 -3.88
C LEU A 930 -3.69 -32.67 -4.14
N LYS A 931 -3.19 -31.74 -4.94
CA LYS A 931 -3.90 -30.51 -5.27
C LYS A 931 -5.21 -30.75 -6.04
N VAL A 932 -5.25 -31.79 -6.88
CA VAL A 932 -6.42 -32.17 -7.67
C VAL A 932 -7.29 -33.22 -6.95
N GLY A 933 -6.68 -34.15 -6.22
CA GLY A 933 -7.32 -35.34 -5.65
C GLY A 933 -8.02 -35.14 -4.30
N ILE A 934 -7.78 -34.04 -3.58
CA ILE A 934 -8.47 -33.75 -2.30
C ILE A 934 -10.00 -33.73 -2.45
N TRP A 935 -10.49 -33.32 -3.62
CA TRP A 935 -11.93 -33.30 -3.93
C TRP A 935 -12.57 -34.67 -4.12
N GLY A 936 -11.78 -35.74 -4.22
CA GLY A 936 -12.23 -37.13 -4.33
C GLY A 936 -12.52 -37.81 -2.98
N PHE A 937 -12.26 -37.16 -1.86
CA PHE A 937 -12.56 -37.72 -0.53
C PHE A 937 -14.05 -37.52 -0.18
N PRO A 938 -14.68 -38.50 0.52
CA PRO A 938 -16.11 -38.43 0.81
C PRO A 938 -16.51 -37.21 1.61
N LEU A 939 -17.62 -36.56 1.20
CA LEU A 939 -18.24 -35.41 1.90
C LEU A 939 -18.61 -35.70 3.36
N SER A 940 -18.75 -36.98 3.76
CA SER A 940 -18.99 -37.41 5.13
C SER A 940 -17.83 -37.07 6.10
N LEU A 941 -16.61 -36.89 5.59
CA LEU A 941 -15.46 -36.43 6.39
C LEU A 941 -15.55 -34.93 6.73
N HIS A 942 -16.19 -34.13 5.89
CA HIS A 942 -16.42 -32.72 6.15
C HIS A 942 -17.35 -32.46 7.35
N SER A 943 -18.23 -33.41 7.67
CA SER A 943 -19.19 -33.32 8.79
C SER A 943 -18.71 -33.92 10.11
N GLN A 944 -17.61 -34.68 10.14
CA GLN A 944 -17.04 -35.25 11.39
C GLN A 944 -15.93 -34.39 12.02
N VAL A 945 -15.54 -33.32 11.33
CA VAL A 945 -14.47 -32.39 11.74
C VAL A 945 -15.05 -31.06 12.29
N ILE A 946 -16.39 -30.99 12.50
CA ILE A 946 -17.08 -29.88 13.20
C ILE A 946 -17.11 -30.18 14.70
#